data_12fa7ba1a5c4ac7e60f558c6426b7617
#
_entry.id   12fa7ba1a5c4ac7e60f558c6426b7617
#
_cell.length_a   1.000
_cell.length_b   1.000
_cell.length_c   1.000
_cell.angle_alpha   90.00
_cell.angle_beta   90.00
_cell.angle_gamma   90.00
#
_symmetry.space_group_name_H-M   'P 1'
#
loop_
_entity.id
_entity.type
_entity.pdbx_description
1 polymer ?
#
loop_
_entity_poly.entity_id
_entity_poly.type
_entity_poly.pdbx_seq_one_letter_code
_entity_poly.pdbx_strand_id
1 'polypeptide(L)'
;MTTLSDVVSPGMMKKNTLFIDLETFSSEDLAKAGVFRYVEAPDFEILLMSYAFGEEPVRVWDFVQDGPPPWLAEALTDPEIVKAAHNYQFERACLNKALGVYTPPEQWVDTMHLAAMNGLPMTLEAAGAALQLDRQKLDTGKALIRYFCKPCAATKTNGGRTRNRPEHAPEKWAQFKEYCLRDTETERAIYSRLWRTRVTETERRVECLDARINERGIQIDLKLASEAIAMDEAFKAVKAAEMRDLARLENPNSVAQLKTWLGTRGLYPDSLDKKALADLLTKVTDPTTRRVLQLRQLLGKSSTAKYAAMEAATCRDGRIRGTLQYYGAGRTGRWAGRLIQVQNLPQNHLDQIDLVRDIVRRGDLEGLELVYDNVPDVLSQLIRTAIVAKDGCTFLVADYHAIEAVCIAYLAGEKWRLDVFAGDGKIYEASYAQAFGVPKDSVKKGSPERQKGKIMELACIAEGSPVLTDIGLVPIEAVTTDMRVWDGLEWVRHEGVVYRGEKEVITYDGLAATPDHKVWVRGQAEPVRLDHAAASGACLAETGAGRHPLRVGGDNEPRETMEPKMEPLLRTNPLHGLRGDSMAGAGQSAGRPLEGLSDVLPASNLPEVAGQAVHGSQAALHKSQRQRVPQLRCPGNSVPLFIREGGLPLYDSDERPPRARTGDRPDRRQRSLRTGKSSLGNAPGELHESAQGATQTAKVYDLLNAGPRHRFTVAGVLVSNCGYGGGIGALKQFGADKLGLSDDALQDLIDSWRAASPRITALWRACEKAAKAALRSPGNVFKLANGCAYTRDRDALRLILPSGRRLSYWGACLDDSTGSIRFMGQNQTTRKWEKMETWGGRLVENIVQAFARDILAEAMLRLEDAGYPVVFSVHDECIVEAPEGSRWEDVAEIMGQPVSWAPDLARYLHADGYSTRFYKKD
;
A
#
# COMPACT_ATOMS: atom_id res chain seq x y z
N MET A 1 14.91 -5.85 32.39
CA MET A 1 13.61 -5.75 31.71
C MET A 1 13.33 -7.09 31.06
N THR A 2 12.32 -7.79 31.54
CA THR A 2 11.95 -9.15 31.07
C THR A 2 11.22 -9.00 29.75
N THR A 3 11.61 -9.74 28.73
CA THR A 3 10.90 -9.76 27.42
C THR A 3 9.55 -10.45 27.60
N LEU A 4 8.54 -10.09 26.81
CA LEU A 4 7.23 -10.79 26.80
C LEU A 4 7.41 -12.32 26.60
N SER A 5 8.49 -12.75 25.95
CA SER A 5 8.87 -14.16 25.81
C SER A 5 9.41 -14.78 27.11
N ASP A 6 9.93 -13.96 28.03
CA ASP A 6 10.51 -14.42 29.31
C ASP A 6 9.49 -14.38 30.44
N VAL A 7 8.42 -13.57 30.29
CA VAL A 7 7.37 -13.41 31.32
C VAL A 7 6.27 -14.46 31.17
N VAL A 8 6.11 -15.08 29.99
CA VAL A 8 4.96 -15.96 29.76
C VAL A 8 5.39 -17.29 29.18
N SER A 9 5.43 -18.31 30.08
CA SER A 9 5.43 -19.72 29.65
C SER A 9 4.25 -19.97 28.70
N PRO A 10 4.41 -20.83 27.68
CA PRO A 10 3.34 -21.13 26.69
C PRO A 10 1.99 -21.52 27.29
N GLY A 11 1.96 -22.02 28.55
CA GLY A 11 0.74 -22.36 29.27
C GLY A 11 0.12 -21.20 30.07
N MET A 12 0.91 -20.17 30.42
CA MET A 12 0.43 -19.01 31.18
C MET A 12 -0.28 -17.99 30.31
N MET A 13 0.19 -17.77 29.06
CA MET A 13 -0.46 -16.86 28.12
C MET A 13 -1.93 -17.21 27.84
N LYS A 14 -2.27 -18.50 27.88
CA LYS A 14 -3.62 -18.93 27.57
C LYS A 14 -4.63 -18.74 28.72
N LYS A 15 -4.21 -18.74 29.97
CA LYS A 15 -5.12 -18.63 31.12
C LYS A 15 -5.51 -17.21 31.47
N ASN A 16 -4.61 -16.23 31.26
CA ASN A 16 -4.83 -14.84 31.64
C ASN A 16 -5.11 -13.93 30.44
N THR A 17 -5.55 -14.47 29.27
CA THR A 17 -5.91 -13.64 28.12
C THR A 17 -7.43 -13.48 28.08
N LEU A 18 -7.89 -12.24 28.09
CA LEU A 18 -9.28 -11.87 27.87
C LEU A 18 -9.48 -11.47 26.41
N PHE A 19 -10.15 -12.30 25.63
CA PHE A 19 -10.57 -12.03 24.26
C PHE A 19 -11.86 -11.21 24.29
N ILE A 20 -11.95 -10.15 23.48
CA ILE A 20 -13.07 -9.21 23.46
C ILE A 20 -13.36 -8.76 22.04
N ASP A 21 -14.64 -8.83 21.65
CA ASP A 21 -15.17 -8.21 20.45
C ASP A 21 -16.47 -7.44 20.79
N LEU A 22 -16.67 -6.29 20.20
CA LEU A 22 -17.76 -5.36 20.53
C LEU A 22 -18.65 -5.06 19.33
N GLU A 23 -19.96 -5.02 19.60
CA GLU A 23 -20.91 -4.41 18.71
C GLU A 23 -21.47 -3.12 19.32
N THR A 24 -21.43 -2.02 18.56
CA THR A 24 -21.71 -0.68 19.09
C THR A 24 -22.67 0.10 18.18
N PHE A 25 -23.30 1.12 18.73
CA PHE A 25 -24.11 2.08 17.99
C PHE A 25 -23.56 3.50 18.15
N SER A 26 -23.59 4.27 17.08
CA SER A 26 -23.38 5.72 17.09
C SER A 26 -24.06 6.37 15.87
N SER A 27 -24.49 7.60 16.00
CA SER A 27 -24.96 8.43 14.88
C SER A 27 -23.82 8.86 13.95
N GLU A 28 -22.57 8.84 14.41
CA GLU A 28 -21.39 9.13 13.60
C GLU A 28 -21.05 7.94 12.69
N ASP A 29 -20.68 8.21 11.44
CA ASP A 29 -20.21 7.15 10.53
C ASP A 29 -18.75 6.79 10.83
N LEU A 30 -18.53 5.61 11.42
CA LEU A 30 -17.21 5.11 11.81
C LEU A 30 -16.17 5.18 10.67
N ALA A 31 -16.58 4.93 9.43
CA ALA A 31 -15.67 4.93 8.29
C ALA A 31 -15.16 6.33 7.92
N LYS A 32 -15.96 7.36 8.21
CA LYS A 32 -15.62 8.78 7.97
C LYS A 32 -15.00 9.44 9.19
N ALA A 33 -15.59 9.20 10.36
CA ALA A 33 -15.22 9.86 11.61
C ALA A 33 -13.99 9.22 12.30
N GLY A 34 -13.76 7.92 12.08
CA GLY A 34 -12.81 7.15 12.89
C GLY A 34 -13.34 6.87 14.29
N VAL A 35 -12.73 5.90 15.00
CA VAL A 35 -13.26 5.43 16.29
C VAL A 35 -13.28 6.52 17.35
N PHE A 36 -12.27 7.38 17.41
CA PHE A 36 -12.17 8.40 18.46
C PHE A 36 -13.28 9.45 18.37
N ARG A 37 -13.63 9.90 17.17
CA ARG A 37 -14.77 10.79 16.95
C ARG A 37 -16.11 10.05 17.11
N TYR A 38 -16.16 8.79 16.67
CA TYR A 38 -17.32 7.91 16.77
C TYR A 38 -17.79 7.73 18.22
N VAL A 39 -16.87 7.51 19.17
CA VAL A 39 -17.21 7.34 20.61
C VAL A 39 -17.54 8.66 21.32
N GLU A 40 -17.29 9.81 20.70
CA GLU A 40 -17.70 11.12 21.23
C GLU A 40 -19.15 11.47 20.93
N ALA A 41 -19.82 10.72 20.06
CA ALA A 41 -21.24 10.94 19.78
C ALA A 41 -22.06 10.84 21.08
N PRO A 42 -23.05 11.73 21.29
CA PRO A 42 -23.85 11.72 22.53
C PRO A 42 -24.73 10.47 22.66
N ASP A 43 -24.97 9.77 21.55
CA ASP A 43 -25.76 8.54 21.47
C ASP A 43 -24.91 7.26 21.31
N PHE A 44 -23.59 7.39 21.48
CA PHE A 44 -22.70 6.23 21.49
C PHE A 44 -23.07 5.24 22.59
N GLU A 45 -23.20 3.98 22.22
CA GLU A 45 -23.59 2.90 23.12
C GLU A 45 -22.93 1.59 22.71
N ILE A 46 -22.37 0.82 23.66
CA ILE A 46 -22.01 -0.56 23.45
C ILE A 46 -23.29 -1.39 23.50
N LEU A 47 -23.52 -2.20 22.47
CA LEU A 47 -24.70 -3.04 22.35
C LEU A 47 -24.48 -4.43 22.90
N LEU A 48 -23.45 -5.09 22.38
CA LEU A 48 -23.05 -6.45 22.73
C LEU A 48 -21.54 -6.50 22.96
N MET A 49 -21.13 -7.40 23.83
CA MET A 49 -19.74 -7.79 24.00
C MET A 49 -19.67 -9.30 23.98
N SER A 50 -18.93 -9.89 23.07
CA SER A 50 -18.53 -11.28 23.21
C SER A 50 -17.15 -11.36 23.85
N TYR A 51 -16.95 -12.35 24.73
CA TYR A 51 -15.70 -12.47 25.49
C TYR A 51 -15.39 -13.91 25.89
N ALA A 52 -14.11 -14.17 26.12
CA ALA A 52 -13.65 -15.42 26.73
C ALA A 52 -12.34 -15.22 27.51
N PHE A 53 -12.22 -15.87 28.65
CA PHE A 53 -10.95 -16.01 29.36
C PHE A 53 -10.22 -17.28 28.91
N GLY A 54 -9.05 -17.10 28.29
CA GLY A 54 -8.23 -18.22 27.81
C GLY A 54 -8.97 -19.16 26.88
N GLU A 55 -9.13 -20.40 27.34
CA GLU A 55 -9.81 -21.48 26.58
C GLU A 55 -11.29 -21.69 27.02
N GLU A 56 -11.80 -20.87 27.92
CA GLU A 56 -13.22 -20.96 28.31
C GLU A 56 -14.13 -20.77 27.10
N PRO A 57 -15.36 -21.29 27.15
CA PRO A 57 -16.35 -21.03 26.12
C PRO A 57 -16.57 -19.53 25.91
N VAL A 58 -16.67 -19.10 24.66
CA VAL A 58 -17.05 -17.71 24.35
C VAL A 58 -18.47 -17.46 24.82
N ARG A 59 -18.68 -16.33 25.47
CA ARG A 59 -19.97 -15.86 25.99
C ARG A 59 -20.30 -14.51 25.38
N VAL A 60 -21.57 -14.19 25.29
CA VAL A 60 -22.06 -12.88 24.87
C VAL A 60 -22.73 -12.20 26.04
N TRP A 61 -22.37 -10.94 26.28
CA TRP A 61 -23.00 -10.06 27.24
C TRP A 61 -23.83 -8.99 26.53
N ASP A 62 -25.05 -8.80 26.98
CA ASP A 62 -25.99 -7.84 26.40
C ASP A 62 -26.00 -6.54 27.19
N PHE A 63 -25.23 -5.55 26.72
CA PHE A 63 -25.13 -4.25 27.39
C PHE A 63 -26.44 -3.47 27.40
N VAL A 64 -27.32 -3.70 26.42
CA VAL A 64 -28.61 -3.00 26.34
C VAL A 64 -29.57 -3.50 27.41
N GLN A 65 -29.52 -4.79 27.74
CA GLN A 65 -30.40 -5.40 28.73
C GLN A 65 -29.82 -5.37 30.14
N ASP A 66 -28.52 -5.64 30.28
CA ASP A 66 -27.89 -5.94 31.57
C ASP A 66 -26.91 -4.83 32.04
N GLY A 67 -26.66 -3.81 31.18
CA GLY A 67 -25.61 -2.81 31.44
C GLY A 67 -24.21 -3.41 31.38
N PRO A 68 -23.15 -2.69 31.82
CA PRO A 68 -21.78 -3.19 31.82
C PRO A 68 -21.61 -4.29 32.86
N PRO A 69 -20.84 -5.38 32.53
CA PRO A 69 -20.53 -6.43 33.49
C PRO A 69 -19.79 -5.87 34.70
N PRO A 70 -20.15 -6.22 35.96
CA PRO A 70 -19.52 -5.67 37.18
C PRO A 70 -18.00 -5.92 37.27
N TRP A 71 -17.51 -7.03 36.71
CA TRP A 71 -16.10 -7.42 36.71
C TRP A 71 -15.26 -6.77 35.61
N LEU A 72 -15.89 -6.16 34.60
CA LEU A 72 -15.19 -5.77 33.38
C LEU A 72 -14.18 -4.64 33.61
N ALA A 73 -14.54 -3.61 34.37
CA ALA A 73 -13.64 -2.47 34.64
C ALA A 73 -12.38 -2.92 35.41
N GLU A 74 -12.53 -3.84 36.38
CA GLU A 74 -11.42 -4.42 37.12
C GLU A 74 -10.53 -5.27 36.19
N ALA A 75 -11.11 -6.19 35.42
CA ALA A 75 -10.35 -7.01 34.47
C ALA A 75 -9.62 -6.20 33.38
N LEU A 76 -10.17 -5.08 32.95
CA LEU A 76 -9.53 -4.20 31.96
C LEU A 76 -8.34 -3.44 32.54
N THR A 77 -8.38 -3.07 33.80
CA THR A 77 -7.32 -2.31 34.48
C THR A 77 -6.28 -3.21 35.16
N ASP A 78 -6.57 -4.50 35.35
CA ASP A 78 -5.62 -5.48 35.90
C ASP A 78 -4.42 -5.66 34.92
N PRO A 79 -3.18 -5.37 35.37
CA PRO A 79 -1.98 -5.54 34.56
C PRO A 79 -1.63 -7.02 34.26
N GLU A 80 -2.12 -7.96 35.06
CA GLU A 80 -1.87 -9.39 34.88
C GLU A 80 -2.79 -10.03 33.81
N ILE A 81 -3.84 -9.32 33.39
CA ILE A 81 -4.75 -9.76 32.34
C ILE A 81 -4.34 -9.13 31.02
N VAL A 82 -3.93 -9.96 30.06
CA VAL A 82 -3.69 -9.54 28.67
C VAL A 82 -5.02 -9.49 27.95
N LYS A 83 -5.34 -8.37 27.32
CA LYS A 83 -6.53 -8.19 26.50
C LYS A 83 -6.15 -8.50 25.05
N ALA A 84 -7.00 -9.20 24.32
CA ALA A 84 -6.81 -9.50 22.89
C ALA A 84 -8.06 -9.13 22.11
N ALA A 85 -7.87 -8.50 20.97
CA ALA A 85 -8.93 -8.13 20.05
C ALA A 85 -8.43 -8.09 18.60
N HIS A 86 -9.34 -8.07 17.62
CA HIS A 86 -8.99 -7.90 16.22
C HIS A 86 -9.17 -6.44 15.80
N ASN A 87 -8.07 -5.66 15.77
CA ASN A 87 -8.02 -4.20 15.70
C ASN A 87 -8.37 -3.55 17.05
N TYR A 88 -7.65 -3.98 18.09
CA TYR A 88 -7.93 -3.61 19.49
C TYR A 88 -8.12 -2.12 19.74
N GLN A 89 -7.65 -1.26 18.84
CA GLN A 89 -7.83 0.19 18.96
C GLN A 89 -9.31 0.58 19.01
N PHE A 90 -10.17 -0.20 18.33
CA PHE A 90 -11.61 0.00 18.37
C PHE A 90 -12.20 -0.38 19.75
N GLU A 91 -11.95 -1.61 20.21
CA GLU A 91 -12.46 -2.10 21.49
C GLU A 91 -11.94 -1.24 22.63
N ARG A 92 -10.65 -0.91 22.61
CA ARG A 92 -9.99 -0.10 23.61
C ARG A 92 -10.59 1.32 23.70
N ALA A 93 -10.82 1.99 22.57
CA ALA A 93 -11.44 3.32 22.55
C ALA A 93 -12.89 3.27 23.06
N CYS A 94 -13.66 2.27 22.64
CA CYS A 94 -15.06 2.08 23.05
C CYS A 94 -15.17 1.78 24.56
N LEU A 95 -14.38 0.85 25.08
CA LEU A 95 -14.40 0.44 26.48
C LEU A 95 -13.87 1.56 27.40
N ASN A 96 -12.77 2.20 27.05
CA ASN A 96 -12.23 3.33 27.80
C ASN A 96 -13.27 4.45 27.93
N LYS A 97 -14.00 4.75 26.84
CA LYS A 97 -15.04 5.77 26.82
C LYS A 97 -16.27 5.37 27.63
N ALA A 98 -16.77 4.15 27.45
CA ALA A 98 -18.02 3.69 28.10
C ALA A 98 -17.87 3.51 29.60
N LEU A 99 -16.69 3.05 30.06
CA LEU A 99 -16.43 2.73 31.46
C LEU A 99 -15.64 3.82 32.21
N GLY A 100 -15.15 4.85 31.53
CA GLY A 100 -14.36 5.90 32.16
C GLY A 100 -12.99 5.42 32.66
N VAL A 101 -12.44 4.34 32.10
CA VAL A 101 -11.13 3.76 32.44
C VAL A 101 -10.10 4.06 31.37
N TYR A 102 -8.82 3.94 31.72
CA TYR A 102 -7.73 3.96 30.72
C TYR A 102 -6.98 2.64 30.78
N THR A 103 -6.85 2.00 29.62
CA THR A 103 -6.11 0.76 29.45
C THR A 103 -4.87 1.02 28.61
N PRO A 104 -3.63 0.80 29.11
CA PRO A 104 -2.43 1.05 28.35
C PRO A 104 -2.28 0.05 27.19
N PRO A 105 -1.75 0.49 26.03
CA PRO A 105 -1.62 -0.39 24.85
C PRO A 105 -0.71 -1.60 25.08
N GLU A 106 0.18 -1.54 26.08
CA GLU A 106 1.06 -2.64 26.48
C GLU A 106 0.31 -3.89 26.93
N GLN A 107 -0.90 -3.73 27.43
CA GLN A 107 -1.74 -4.82 27.92
C GLN A 107 -2.60 -5.46 26.82
N TRP A 108 -2.53 -4.95 25.59
CA TRP A 108 -3.34 -5.43 24.47
C TRP A 108 -2.52 -6.19 23.44
N VAL A 109 -3.09 -7.21 22.85
CA VAL A 109 -2.57 -7.94 21.69
C VAL A 109 -3.54 -7.80 20.55
N ASP A 110 -3.04 -7.37 19.38
CA ASP A 110 -3.84 -7.22 18.17
C ASP A 110 -3.67 -8.42 17.25
N THR A 111 -4.73 -9.20 17.09
CA THR A 111 -4.73 -10.36 16.18
C THR A 111 -4.67 -9.93 14.71
N MET A 112 -5.13 -8.73 14.36
CA MET A 112 -4.95 -8.12 13.03
C MET A 112 -3.47 -7.83 12.75
N HIS A 113 -2.75 -7.26 13.73
CA HIS A 113 -1.30 -7.01 13.60
C HIS A 113 -0.50 -8.32 13.51
N LEU A 114 -0.86 -9.33 14.30
CA LEU A 114 -0.27 -10.67 14.16
C LEU A 114 -0.50 -11.27 12.77
N ALA A 115 -1.69 -11.10 12.20
CA ALA A 115 -1.98 -11.52 10.84
C ALA A 115 -1.11 -10.76 9.82
N ALA A 116 -1.03 -9.43 9.91
CA ALA A 116 -0.23 -8.59 9.04
C ALA A 116 1.27 -8.94 9.07
N MET A 117 1.85 -9.17 10.26
CA MET A 117 3.24 -9.60 10.44
C MET A 117 3.53 -10.97 9.80
N ASN A 118 2.51 -11.80 9.67
CA ASN A 118 2.58 -13.09 8.98
C ASN A 118 2.30 -12.99 7.46
N GLY A 119 2.06 -11.79 6.94
CA GLY A 119 1.75 -11.55 5.53
C GLY A 119 0.33 -11.97 5.14
N LEU A 120 -0.55 -12.18 6.12
CA LEU A 120 -1.96 -12.52 5.96
C LEU A 120 -2.82 -11.25 5.76
N PRO A 121 -4.05 -11.38 5.24
CA PRO A 121 -5.01 -10.28 5.21
C PRO A 121 -5.31 -9.73 6.60
N MET A 122 -5.62 -8.43 6.68
CA MET A 122 -5.84 -7.73 7.94
C MET A 122 -7.30 -7.78 8.44
N THR A 123 -8.28 -8.18 7.62
CA THR A 123 -9.66 -8.29 8.08
C THR A 123 -9.91 -9.67 8.71
N LEU A 124 -10.71 -9.72 9.77
CA LEU A 124 -11.03 -10.94 10.51
C LEU A 124 -11.52 -12.07 9.59
N GLU A 125 -12.46 -11.74 8.70
CA GLU A 125 -13.02 -12.66 7.70
C GLU A 125 -11.94 -13.22 6.76
N ALA A 126 -11.12 -12.33 6.16
CA ALA A 126 -10.12 -12.76 5.19
C ALA A 126 -8.92 -13.48 5.85
N ALA A 127 -8.55 -13.09 7.08
CA ALA A 127 -7.51 -13.77 7.85
C ALA A 127 -7.96 -15.18 8.24
N GLY A 128 -9.20 -15.34 8.71
CA GLY A 128 -9.80 -16.65 9.02
C GLY A 128 -9.86 -17.56 7.79
N ALA A 129 -10.29 -17.02 6.65
CA ALA A 129 -10.32 -17.75 5.38
C ALA A 129 -8.92 -18.15 4.90
N ALA A 130 -7.93 -17.24 4.98
CA ALA A 130 -6.54 -17.52 4.59
C ALA A 130 -5.88 -18.58 5.49
N LEU A 131 -6.27 -18.66 6.76
CA LEU A 131 -5.81 -19.67 7.72
C LEU A 131 -6.61 -20.98 7.63
N GLN A 132 -7.64 -21.04 6.78
CA GLN A 132 -8.53 -22.21 6.61
C GLN A 132 -9.15 -22.66 7.94
N LEU A 133 -9.66 -21.68 8.72
CA LEU A 133 -10.31 -21.98 9.99
C LEU A 133 -11.70 -22.59 9.76
N ASP A 134 -12.06 -23.60 10.55
CA ASP A 134 -13.37 -24.28 10.48
C ASP A 134 -14.53 -23.34 10.85
N ARG A 135 -14.24 -22.35 11.70
CA ARG A 135 -15.18 -21.32 12.14
C ARG A 135 -14.85 -20.01 11.45
N GLN A 136 -15.70 -19.63 10.52
CA GLN A 136 -15.58 -18.40 9.76
C GLN A 136 -16.72 -17.44 10.10
N LYS A 137 -16.49 -16.15 9.83
CA LYS A 137 -17.47 -15.09 10.01
C LYS A 137 -18.78 -15.37 9.24
N LEU A 138 -19.91 -15.05 9.87
CA LEU A 138 -21.23 -15.25 9.25
C LEU A 138 -21.53 -14.17 8.20
N ASP A 139 -21.98 -14.57 7.03
CA ASP A 139 -22.34 -13.66 5.92
C ASP A 139 -23.49 -12.69 6.26
N THR A 140 -24.33 -13.03 7.24
CA THR A 140 -25.45 -12.20 7.69
C THR A 140 -25.02 -10.95 8.46
N GLY A 141 -23.76 -10.89 8.95
CA GLY A 141 -23.27 -9.84 9.85
C GLY A 141 -23.43 -8.42 9.30
N LYS A 142 -23.11 -8.21 8.01
CA LYS A 142 -23.22 -6.86 7.38
C LYS A 142 -24.65 -6.31 7.43
N ALA A 143 -25.65 -7.17 7.31
CA ALA A 143 -27.06 -6.77 7.39
C ALA A 143 -27.48 -6.44 8.83
N LEU A 144 -26.98 -7.20 9.80
CA LEU A 144 -27.25 -7.01 11.23
C LEU A 144 -26.57 -5.74 11.77
N ILE A 145 -25.30 -5.52 11.44
CA ILE A 145 -24.57 -4.29 11.73
C ILE A 145 -25.30 -3.08 11.17
N ARG A 146 -25.73 -3.15 9.89
CA ARG A 146 -26.50 -2.05 9.28
C ARG A 146 -27.82 -1.79 10.00
N TYR A 147 -28.44 -2.83 10.55
CA TYR A 147 -29.73 -2.73 11.21
C TYR A 147 -29.62 -2.17 12.63
N PHE A 148 -28.67 -2.65 13.45
CA PHE A 148 -28.55 -2.26 14.86
C PHE A 148 -27.51 -1.19 15.15
N CYS A 149 -26.39 -1.16 14.41
CA CYS A 149 -25.25 -0.29 14.71
C CYS A 149 -25.29 1.06 14.01
N LYS A 150 -26.25 1.28 13.10
CA LYS A 150 -26.35 2.55 12.33
C LYS A 150 -27.73 3.16 12.45
N PRO A 151 -27.83 4.50 12.35
CA PRO A 151 -29.13 5.18 12.23
C PRO A 151 -29.93 4.66 11.04
N CYS A 152 -31.23 4.63 11.17
CA CYS A 152 -32.16 4.31 10.09
C CYS A 152 -33.03 5.52 9.73
N ALA A 153 -33.47 5.58 8.47
CA ALA A 153 -34.39 6.64 8.05
C ALA A 153 -35.74 6.50 8.73
N ALA A 154 -36.28 7.60 9.22
CA ALA A 154 -37.65 7.66 9.74
C ALA A 154 -38.66 7.43 8.61
N THR A 155 -39.46 6.39 8.69
CA THR A 155 -40.48 6.04 7.70
C THR A 155 -41.83 5.75 8.39
N LYS A 156 -42.90 5.78 7.64
CA LYS A 156 -44.23 5.37 8.18
C LYS A 156 -44.23 3.88 8.59
N THR A 157 -43.49 3.05 7.88
CA THR A 157 -43.43 1.59 8.13
C THR A 157 -42.62 1.22 9.37
N ASN A 158 -41.69 2.07 9.80
CA ASN A 158 -40.94 1.84 11.03
C ASN A 158 -41.42 2.69 12.22
N GLY A 159 -42.58 3.33 12.11
CA GLY A 159 -43.14 4.16 13.18
C GLY A 159 -42.40 5.49 13.41
N GLY A 160 -41.64 5.97 12.40
CA GLY A 160 -40.91 7.23 12.48
C GLY A 160 -39.59 7.16 13.26
N ARG A 161 -39.13 5.95 13.66
CA ARG A 161 -37.90 5.79 14.42
C ARG A 161 -36.64 6.01 13.56
N THR A 162 -35.62 6.54 14.19
CA THR A 162 -34.27 6.75 13.60
C THR A 162 -33.23 5.73 14.02
N ARG A 163 -33.60 4.82 14.96
CA ARG A 163 -32.75 3.77 15.48
C ARG A 163 -33.55 2.48 15.70
N ASN A 164 -32.91 1.34 15.40
CA ASN A 164 -33.49 0.03 15.73
C ASN A 164 -32.89 -0.47 17.06
N ARG A 165 -33.73 -1.03 17.90
CA ARG A 165 -33.39 -1.64 19.19
C ARG A 165 -33.77 -3.11 19.21
N PRO A 166 -33.30 -3.91 20.22
CA PRO A 166 -33.63 -5.34 20.31
C PRO A 166 -35.12 -5.67 20.20
N GLU A 167 -35.97 -4.90 20.87
CA GLU A 167 -37.41 -5.09 20.90
C GLU A 167 -38.09 -4.93 19.52
N HIS A 168 -37.43 -4.23 18.58
CA HIS A 168 -38.01 -4.07 17.25
C HIS A 168 -37.82 -5.28 16.35
N ALA A 169 -36.88 -6.18 16.68
CA ALA A 169 -36.60 -7.39 15.92
C ALA A 169 -35.85 -8.42 16.80
N PRO A 170 -36.53 -9.09 17.76
CA PRO A 170 -35.92 -10.01 18.71
C PRO A 170 -35.16 -11.16 18.04
N GLU A 171 -35.70 -11.72 16.94
CA GLU A 171 -35.03 -12.79 16.19
C GLU A 171 -33.72 -12.33 15.56
N LYS A 172 -33.69 -11.11 15.00
CA LYS A 172 -32.43 -10.53 14.48
C LYS A 172 -31.42 -10.23 15.59
N TRP A 173 -31.92 -9.86 16.78
CA TRP A 173 -31.06 -9.65 17.94
C TRP A 173 -30.40 -10.93 18.41
N ALA A 174 -31.15 -12.03 18.43
CA ALA A 174 -30.60 -13.35 18.71
C ALA A 174 -29.52 -13.76 17.68
N GLN A 175 -29.78 -13.55 16.39
CA GLN A 175 -28.79 -13.77 15.34
C GLN A 175 -27.55 -12.84 15.48
N PHE A 176 -27.76 -11.62 15.96
CA PHE A 176 -26.67 -10.66 16.18
C PHE A 176 -25.78 -11.08 17.36
N LYS A 177 -26.35 -11.65 18.42
CA LYS A 177 -25.59 -12.28 19.51
C LYS A 177 -24.75 -13.46 19.01
N GLU A 178 -25.32 -14.32 18.16
CA GLU A 178 -24.57 -15.43 17.56
C GLU A 178 -23.45 -14.93 16.65
N TYR A 179 -23.70 -13.86 15.88
CA TYR A 179 -22.69 -13.22 15.04
C TYR A 179 -21.51 -12.68 15.87
N CYS A 180 -21.77 -11.90 16.92
CA CYS A 180 -20.78 -11.36 17.85
C CYS A 180 -19.95 -12.48 18.51
N LEU A 181 -20.60 -13.56 18.98
CA LEU A 181 -19.95 -14.75 19.53
C LEU A 181 -18.97 -15.36 18.51
N ARG A 182 -19.40 -15.47 17.26
CA ARG A 182 -18.60 -16.06 16.18
C ARG A 182 -17.34 -15.24 15.85
N ASP A 183 -17.42 -13.92 15.93
CA ASP A 183 -16.29 -13.05 15.68
C ASP A 183 -15.19 -13.27 16.74
N THR A 184 -15.51 -13.36 18.04
CA THR A 184 -14.51 -13.72 19.08
C THR A 184 -14.00 -15.16 18.95
N GLU A 185 -14.83 -16.13 18.55
CA GLU A 185 -14.34 -17.49 18.27
C GLU A 185 -13.30 -17.49 17.14
N THR A 186 -13.56 -16.73 16.07
CA THR A 186 -12.65 -16.60 14.93
C THR A 186 -11.37 -15.89 15.31
N GLU A 187 -11.47 -14.78 16.05
CA GLU A 187 -10.34 -14.04 16.60
C GLU A 187 -9.42 -14.90 17.46
N ARG A 188 -10.01 -15.64 18.42
CA ARG A 188 -9.27 -16.57 19.29
C ARG A 188 -8.60 -17.69 18.50
N ALA A 189 -9.24 -18.19 17.43
CA ALA A 189 -8.65 -19.19 16.55
C ALA A 189 -7.45 -18.62 15.77
N ILE A 190 -7.55 -17.36 15.29
CA ILE A 190 -6.41 -16.63 14.68
C ILE A 190 -5.28 -16.47 15.70
N TYR A 191 -5.58 -15.99 16.91
CA TYR A 191 -4.62 -15.85 17.98
C TYR A 191 -3.91 -17.19 18.27
N SER A 192 -4.67 -18.28 18.46
CA SER A 192 -4.13 -19.62 18.74
C SER A 192 -3.24 -20.14 17.62
N ARG A 193 -3.47 -19.72 16.38
CA ARG A 193 -2.65 -20.08 15.22
C ARG A 193 -1.37 -19.25 15.09
N LEU A 194 -1.42 -17.99 15.52
CA LEU A 194 -0.36 -17.01 15.29
C LEU A 194 0.39 -16.55 16.54
N TRP A 195 -0.03 -16.90 17.76
CA TRP A 195 0.57 -16.43 19.01
C TRP A 195 2.08 -16.68 19.13
N ARG A 196 2.61 -17.70 18.43
CA ARG A 196 4.04 -18.01 18.36
C ARG A 196 4.83 -17.10 17.42
N THR A 197 4.19 -16.12 16.79
CA THR A 197 4.88 -15.12 15.96
C THR A 197 5.90 -14.40 16.83
N ARG A 198 7.17 -14.47 16.43
CA ARG A 198 8.22 -13.76 17.15
C ARG A 198 8.14 -12.26 16.84
N VAL A 199 7.76 -11.49 17.82
CA VAL A 199 7.77 -10.04 17.82
C VAL A 199 8.96 -9.59 18.66
N THR A 200 9.83 -8.72 18.10
CA THR A 200 10.95 -8.16 18.88
C THR A 200 10.43 -7.16 19.91
N GLU A 201 11.19 -6.93 20.98
CA GLU A 201 10.84 -5.91 21.98
C GLU A 201 10.70 -4.52 21.34
N THR A 202 11.62 -4.18 20.47
CA THR A 202 11.55 -2.92 19.71
C THR A 202 10.24 -2.83 18.92
N GLU A 203 9.85 -3.89 18.20
CA GLU A 203 8.62 -3.89 17.41
C GLU A 203 7.37 -3.76 18.30
N ARG A 204 7.39 -4.37 19.50
CA ARG A 204 6.31 -4.22 20.48
C ARG A 204 6.21 -2.78 20.99
N ARG A 205 7.33 -2.15 21.31
CA ARG A 205 7.37 -0.73 21.70
C ARG A 205 6.86 0.17 20.58
N VAL A 206 7.20 -0.14 19.32
CA VAL A 206 6.72 0.60 18.13
C VAL A 206 5.21 0.46 17.94
N GLU A 207 4.65 -0.74 18.15
CA GLU A 207 3.20 -0.95 18.13
C GLU A 207 2.47 -0.12 19.20
N CYS A 208 3.00 -0.10 20.41
CA CYS A 208 2.47 0.73 21.50
C CYS A 208 2.62 2.23 21.21
N LEU A 209 3.72 2.63 20.60
CA LEU A 209 3.94 4.01 20.18
C LEU A 209 2.93 4.44 19.10
N ASP A 210 2.66 3.58 18.11
CA ASP A 210 1.61 3.84 17.11
C ASP A 210 0.25 4.12 17.76
N ALA A 211 -0.14 3.31 18.76
CA ALA A 211 -1.38 3.53 19.49
C ALA A 211 -1.39 4.91 20.18
N ARG A 212 -0.27 5.31 20.81
CA ARG A 212 -0.15 6.63 21.47
C ARG A 212 -0.17 7.79 20.49
N ILE A 213 0.49 7.66 19.34
CA ILE A 213 0.44 8.66 18.26
C ILE A 213 -0.99 8.83 17.77
N ASN A 214 -1.69 7.73 17.53
CA ASN A 214 -3.09 7.75 17.09
C ASN A 214 -4.03 8.35 18.16
N GLU A 215 -3.76 8.15 19.45
CA GLU A 215 -4.51 8.78 20.55
C GLU A 215 -4.20 10.26 20.71
N ARG A 216 -2.93 10.64 20.56
CA ARG A 216 -2.49 12.04 20.60
C ARG A 216 -3.16 12.84 19.49
N GLY A 217 -3.18 12.31 18.29
CA GLY A 217 -3.77 12.92 17.11
C GLY A 217 -3.09 14.22 16.69
N ILE A 218 -3.67 14.89 15.70
CA ILE A 218 -3.14 16.11 15.06
C ILE A 218 -4.19 17.21 15.06
N GLN A 219 -3.80 18.44 15.41
CA GLN A 219 -4.67 19.61 15.44
C GLN A 219 -5.02 20.06 14.03
N ILE A 220 -6.29 20.46 13.81
CA ILE A 220 -6.77 20.93 12.50
C ILE A 220 -7.27 22.37 12.60
N ASP A 221 -6.87 23.18 11.63
CA ASP A 221 -7.46 24.50 11.39
C ASP A 221 -8.82 24.34 10.69
N LEU A 222 -9.86 24.13 11.52
CA LEU A 222 -11.22 23.95 11.04
C LEU A 222 -11.75 25.19 10.29
N LYS A 223 -11.26 26.38 10.66
CA LYS A 223 -11.66 27.58 9.95
C LYS A 223 -11.13 27.60 8.51
N LEU A 224 -9.85 27.24 8.31
CA LEU A 224 -9.29 27.09 6.97
C LEU A 224 -10.05 26.01 6.18
N ALA A 225 -10.38 24.88 6.82
CA ALA A 225 -11.09 23.79 6.17
C ALA A 225 -12.49 24.18 5.70
N SER A 226 -13.30 24.79 6.58
CA SER A 226 -14.66 25.21 6.26
C SER A 226 -14.70 26.31 5.18
N GLU A 227 -13.82 27.31 5.27
CA GLU A 227 -13.77 28.37 4.25
C GLU A 227 -13.29 27.81 2.89
N ALA A 228 -12.31 26.89 2.89
CA ALA A 228 -11.86 26.23 1.66
C ALA A 228 -12.99 25.40 0.99
N ILE A 229 -13.86 24.74 1.78
CA ILE A 229 -15.04 24.04 1.26
C ILE A 229 -16.01 25.04 0.63
N ALA A 230 -16.35 26.10 1.36
CA ALA A 230 -17.30 27.12 0.90
C ALA A 230 -16.82 27.81 -0.38
N MET A 231 -15.51 28.15 -0.45
CA MET A 231 -14.91 28.76 -1.64
C MET A 231 -14.89 27.80 -2.83
N ASP A 232 -14.55 26.53 -2.63
CA ASP A 232 -14.56 25.51 -3.70
C ASP A 232 -15.97 25.30 -4.26
N GLU A 233 -16.99 25.23 -3.39
CA GLU A 233 -18.39 25.11 -3.79
C GLU A 233 -18.88 26.34 -4.56
N ALA A 234 -18.59 27.56 -4.07
CA ALA A 234 -18.95 28.80 -4.74
C ALA A 234 -18.29 28.91 -6.11
N PHE A 235 -16.98 28.67 -6.20
CA PHE A 235 -16.23 28.66 -7.46
C PHE A 235 -16.81 27.66 -8.46
N LYS A 236 -17.01 26.42 -8.00
CA LYS A 236 -17.56 25.35 -8.84
C LYS A 236 -18.98 25.64 -9.31
N ALA A 237 -19.81 26.28 -8.48
CA ALA A 237 -21.15 26.69 -8.88
C ALA A 237 -21.15 27.67 -10.04
N VAL A 238 -20.28 28.70 -10.00
CA VAL A 238 -20.08 29.69 -11.08
C VAL A 238 -19.58 29.01 -12.35
N LYS A 239 -18.52 28.17 -12.26
CA LYS A 239 -17.96 27.50 -13.44
C LYS A 239 -18.89 26.43 -14.02
N ALA A 240 -19.73 25.79 -13.20
CA ALA A 240 -20.77 24.87 -13.67
C ALA A 240 -21.90 25.63 -14.39
N ALA A 241 -22.28 26.82 -13.95
CA ALA A 241 -23.22 27.67 -14.65
C ALA A 241 -22.67 28.11 -16.02
N GLU A 242 -21.44 28.60 -16.06
CA GLU A 242 -20.75 28.93 -17.30
C GLU A 242 -20.72 27.76 -18.30
N MET A 243 -20.37 26.56 -17.81
CA MET A 243 -20.32 25.36 -18.65
C MET A 243 -21.71 24.96 -19.15
N ARG A 244 -22.74 25.11 -18.33
CA ARG A 244 -24.12 24.84 -18.69
C ARG A 244 -24.57 25.77 -19.82
N ASP A 245 -24.24 27.04 -19.73
CA ASP A 245 -24.61 28.04 -20.71
C ASP A 245 -23.90 27.84 -22.06
N LEU A 246 -22.60 27.54 -22.04
CA LEU A 246 -21.79 27.30 -23.25
C LEU A 246 -22.17 26.00 -23.98
N ALA A 247 -22.39 24.91 -23.22
CA ALA A 247 -22.60 23.59 -23.79
C ALA A 247 -24.06 23.15 -23.81
N ARG A 248 -24.99 23.95 -23.23
CA ARG A 248 -26.44 23.65 -23.09
C ARG A 248 -26.68 22.29 -22.42
N LEU A 249 -25.87 21.94 -21.42
CA LEU A 249 -25.99 20.70 -20.65
C LEU A 249 -26.89 20.89 -19.45
N GLU A 250 -27.80 19.95 -19.18
CA GLU A 250 -28.59 19.94 -17.94
C GLU A 250 -27.67 19.73 -16.72
N ASN A 251 -26.77 18.75 -16.83
CA ASN A 251 -25.79 18.44 -15.81
C ASN A 251 -24.35 18.54 -16.35
N PRO A 252 -23.64 19.64 -16.10
CA PRO A 252 -22.25 19.85 -16.55
C PRO A 252 -21.27 18.80 -16.00
N ASN A 253 -21.62 18.13 -14.89
CA ASN A 253 -20.78 17.07 -14.31
C ASN A 253 -21.00 15.70 -14.97
N SER A 254 -22.03 15.53 -15.79
CA SER A 254 -22.34 14.26 -16.44
C SER A 254 -21.34 13.97 -17.58
N VAL A 255 -20.49 12.97 -17.36
CA VAL A 255 -19.54 12.49 -18.39
C VAL A 255 -20.28 12.06 -19.66
N ALA A 256 -21.42 11.41 -19.54
CA ALA A 256 -22.21 10.96 -20.66
C ALA A 256 -22.75 12.13 -21.51
N GLN A 257 -23.36 13.14 -20.86
CA GLN A 257 -23.87 14.33 -21.57
C GLN A 257 -22.73 15.10 -22.25
N LEU A 258 -21.59 15.24 -21.59
CA LEU A 258 -20.42 15.91 -22.15
C LEU A 258 -19.84 15.17 -23.36
N LYS A 259 -19.72 13.84 -23.30
CA LYS A 259 -19.29 13.01 -24.45
C LYS A 259 -20.24 13.16 -25.63
N THR A 260 -21.57 13.13 -25.39
CA THR A 260 -22.56 13.38 -26.45
C THR A 260 -22.38 14.75 -27.06
N TRP A 261 -22.20 15.80 -26.26
CA TRP A 261 -21.96 17.15 -26.76
C TRP A 261 -20.67 17.28 -27.59
N LEU A 262 -19.56 16.65 -27.12
CA LEU A 262 -18.29 16.58 -27.86
C LEU A 262 -18.46 15.83 -29.19
N GLY A 263 -19.26 14.78 -29.23
CA GLY A 263 -19.62 14.07 -30.45
C GLY A 263 -20.29 14.98 -31.50
N THR A 264 -21.13 15.96 -31.11
CA THR A 264 -21.70 16.95 -32.04
C THR A 264 -20.64 17.91 -32.63
N ARG A 265 -19.44 17.93 -32.04
CA ARG A 265 -18.27 18.71 -32.49
C ARG A 265 -17.22 17.84 -33.18
N GLY A 266 -17.55 16.57 -33.51
CA GLY A 266 -16.65 15.64 -34.17
C GLY A 266 -15.56 15.05 -33.25
N LEU A 267 -15.73 15.16 -31.91
CA LEU A 267 -14.79 14.65 -30.92
C LEU A 267 -15.41 13.47 -30.18
N TYR A 268 -14.76 12.31 -30.23
CA TYR A 268 -15.25 11.06 -29.65
C TYR A 268 -14.22 10.49 -28.66
N PRO A 269 -13.99 11.13 -27.48
CA PRO A 269 -13.01 10.63 -26.51
C PRO A 269 -13.53 9.40 -25.78
N ASP A 270 -12.68 8.37 -25.64
CA ASP A 270 -13.00 7.17 -24.86
C ASP A 270 -13.09 7.48 -23.36
N SER A 271 -12.26 8.38 -22.87
CA SER A 271 -12.26 8.86 -21.50
C SER A 271 -12.25 10.38 -21.43
N LEU A 272 -12.72 10.92 -20.28
CA LEU A 272 -12.59 12.33 -19.89
C LEU A 272 -11.81 12.46 -18.58
N ASP A 273 -10.88 11.54 -18.33
CA ASP A 273 -9.93 11.63 -17.23
C ASP A 273 -8.90 12.76 -17.44
N LYS A 274 -8.07 12.99 -16.43
CA LYS A 274 -7.08 14.09 -16.45
C LYS A 274 -6.17 14.04 -17.67
N LYS A 275 -5.73 12.84 -18.12
CA LYS A 275 -4.81 12.66 -19.24
C LYS A 275 -5.53 12.91 -20.57
N ALA A 276 -6.69 12.28 -20.76
CA ALA A 276 -7.51 12.45 -21.95
C ALA A 276 -7.96 13.90 -22.16
N LEU A 277 -8.32 14.61 -21.08
CA LEU A 277 -8.64 16.04 -21.15
C LEU A 277 -7.44 16.90 -21.54
N ALA A 278 -6.25 16.61 -21.01
CA ALA A 278 -5.03 17.32 -21.38
C ALA A 278 -4.69 17.11 -22.87
N ASP A 279 -4.79 15.86 -23.35
CA ASP A 279 -4.54 15.51 -24.76
C ASP A 279 -5.58 16.15 -25.70
N LEU A 280 -6.86 16.21 -25.31
CA LEU A 280 -7.90 16.89 -26.07
C LEU A 280 -7.63 18.40 -26.17
N LEU A 281 -7.22 19.02 -25.08
CA LEU A 281 -6.91 20.45 -25.04
C LEU A 281 -5.75 20.85 -25.98
N THR A 282 -4.83 19.94 -26.29
CA THR A 282 -3.76 20.19 -27.26
C THR A 282 -4.27 20.16 -28.72
N LYS A 283 -5.34 19.38 -28.99
CA LYS A 283 -5.86 19.12 -30.34
C LYS A 283 -7.00 20.06 -30.73
N VAL A 284 -7.72 20.59 -29.74
CA VAL A 284 -8.92 21.41 -29.98
C VAL A 284 -8.55 22.86 -30.25
N THR A 285 -8.99 23.35 -31.41
CA THR A 285 -8.79 24.76 -31.86
C THR A 285 -10.02 25.64 -31.62
N ASP A 286 -11.23 25.03 -31.60
CA ASP A 286 -12.48 25.78 -31.37
C ASP A 286 -12.51 26.37 -29.93
N PRO A 287 -12.61 27.73 -29.81
CA PRO A 287 -12.53 28.37 -28.50
C PRO A 287 -13.61 27.90 -27.52
N THR A 288 -14.84 27.66 -27.99
CA THR A 288 -15.94 27.22 -27.15
C THR A 288 -15.70 25.81 -26.59
N THR A 289 -15.26 24.90 -27.47
CA THR A 289 -14.96 23.52 -27.05
C THR A 289 -13.74 23.48 -26.10
N ARG A 290 -12.72 24.27 -26.41
CA ARG A 290 -11.56 24.43 -25.52
C ARG A 290 -11.99 24.94 -24.15
N ARG A 291 -12.84 25.95 -24.08
CA ARG A 291 -13.33 26.50 -22.80
C ARG A 291 -14.15 25.48 -22.01
N VAL A 292 -15.04 24.75 -22.65
CA VAL A 292 -15.82 23.67 -22.00
C VAL A 292 -14.90 22.57 -21.44
N LEU A 293 -13.84 22.17 -22.16
CA LEU A 293 -12.86 21.19 -21.65
C LEU A 293 -12.06 21.73 -20.48
N GLN A 294 -11.66 23.02 -20.49
CA GLN A 294 -11.02 23.69 -19.36
C GLN A 294 -11.94 23.74 -18.12
N LEU A 295 -13.22 24.09 -18.32
CA LEU A 295 -14.22 24.06 -17.26
C LEU A 295 -14.40 22.66 -16.68
N ARG A 296 -14.44 21.63 -17.55
CA ARG A 296 -14.48 20.23 -17.09
C ARG A 296 -13.24 19.86 -16.25
N GLN A 297 -12.06 20.35 -16.60
CA GLN A 297 -10.84 20.12 -15.85
C GLN A 297 -10.89 20.76 -14.46
N LEU A 298 -11.40 21.99 -14.35
CA LEU A 298 -11.60 22.70 -13.09
C LEU A 298 -12.63 22.01 -12.21
N LEU A 299 -13.80 21.65 -12.76
CA LEU A 299 -14.89 20.98 -12.04
C LEU A 299 -14.53 19.54 -11.63
N GLY A 300 -13.64 18.90 -12.34
CA GLY A 300 -13.20 17.51 -12.09
C GLY A 300 -12.22 17.37 -10.91
N LYS A 301 -11.72 18.46 -10.33
CA LYS A 301 -10.75 18.40 -9.25
C LYS A 301 -11.42 17.99 -7.94
N SER A 302 -11.02 16.87 -7.37
CA SER A 302 -11.64 16.23 -6.19
C SER A 302 -10.81 16.30 -4.91
N SER A 303 -9.59 16.84 -4.97
CA SER A 303 -8.67 16.88 -3.82
C SER A 303 -9.21 17.72 -2.65
N THR A 304 -10.03 18.73 -2.91
CA THR A 304 -10.71 19.56 -1.90
C THR A 304 -11.65 18.76 -0.99
N ALA A 305 -12.13 17.57 -1.41
CA ALA A 305 -12.87 16.65 -0.55
C ALA A 305 -12.10 16.21 0.73
N LYS A 306 -10.78 16.44 0.77
CA LYS A 306 -9.97 16.19 1.97
C LYS A 306 -10.33 17.13 3.14
N TYR A 307 -10.75 18.35 2.87
CA TYR A 307 -11.22 19.27 3.90
C TYR A 307 -12.50 18.76 4.59
N ALA A 308 -13.47 18.27 3.81
CA ALA A 308 -14.67 17.64 4.35
C ALA A 308 -14.34 16.36 5.16
N ALA A 309 -13.32 15.60 4.74
CA ALA A 309 -12.85 14.45 5.52
C ALA A 309 -12.18 14.89 6.84
N MET A 310 -11.48 16.03 6.85
CA MET A 310 -10.92 16.61 8.07
C MET A 310 -12.02 17.03 9.05
N GLU A 311 -13.04 17.74 8.59
CA GLU A 311 -14.18 18.13 9.43
C GLU A 311 -14.91 16.92 10.03
N ALA A 312 -15.19 15.91 9.19
CA ALA A 312 -15.90 14.70 9.62
C ALA A 312 -15.14 13.88 10.69
N ALA A 313 -13.79 13.91 10.64
CA ALA A 313 -12.95 13.12 11.53
C ALA A 313 -12.42 13.88 12.75
N THR A 314 -12.64 15.20 12.82
CA THR A 314 -12.14 16.02 13.93
C THR A 314 -12.95 15.78 15.18
N CYS A 315 -12.27 15.41 16.27
CA CYS A 315 -12.82 15.28 17.62
C CYS A 315 -13.17 16.66 18.21
N ARG A 316 -13.92 16.68 19.33
CA ARG A 316 -14.38 17.91 19.97
C ARG A 316 -13.29 18.88 20.40
N ASP A 317 -12.10 18.38 20.65
CA ASP A 317 -10.92 19.19 21.00
C ASP A 317 -10.15 19.73 19.77
N GLY A 318 -10.69 19.58 18.56
CA GLY A 318 -10.10 20.06 17.33
C GLY A 318 -8.99 19.15 16.75
N ARG A 319 -8.79 17.95 17.30
CA ARG A 319 -7.76 17.01 16.81
C ARG A 319 -8.37 15.85 16.05
N ILE A 320 -7.71 15.42 14.98
CA ILE A 320 -8.02 14.15 14.31
C ILE A 320 -7.15 13.05 14.90
N ARG A 321 -7.76 11.93 15.25
CA ARG A 321 -7.12 10.76 15.85
C ARG A 321 -7.28 9.52 14.98
N GLY A 322 -6.36 8.54 15.13
CA GLY A 322 -6.42 7.31 14.34
C GLY A 322 -6.03 7.52 12.87
N THR A 323 -5.07 8.39 12.59
CA THR A 323 -4.63 8.75 11.22
C THR A 323 -3.63 7.77 10.63
N LEU A 324 -3.02 6.89 11.44
CA LEU A 324 -2.04 5.91 11.02
C LEU A 324 -2.57 4.48 11.19
N GLN A 325 -2.21 3.62 10.26
CA GLN A 325 -2.40 2.17 10.34
C GLN A 325 -1.05 1.51 10.52
N TYR A 326 -0.81 0.98 11.69
CA TYR A 326 0.36 0.16 11.97
C TYR A 326 0.39 -1.06 11.04
N TYR A 327 1.56 -1.37 10.51
CA TYR A 327 1.78 -2.47 9.56
C TYR A 327 0.86 -2.44 8.32
N GLY A 328 0.33 -1.25 7.95
CA GLY A 328 -0.65 -1.08 6.87
C GLY A 328 -0.14 -1.52 5.49
N ALA A 329 1.17 -1.45 5.25
CA ALA A 329 1.82 -2.10 4.12
C ALA A 329 2.30 -3.50 4.54
N GLY A 330 1.39 -4.48 4.54
CA GLY A 330 1.60 -5.82 5.10
C GLY A 330 2.83 -6.58 4.58
N ARG A 331 3.42 -6.18 3.44
CA ARG A 331 4.64 -6.78 2.90
C ARG A 331 5.91 -6.31 3.61
N THR A 332 6.00 -5.04 3.96
CA THR A 332 7.19 -4.39 4.48
C THR A 332 7.05 -3.91 5.93
N GLY A 333 5.82 -3.82 6.42
CA GLY A 333 5.49 -3.31 7.75
C GLY A 333 5.50 -1.79 7.85
N ARG A 334 5.52 -1.06 6.70
CA ARG A 334 5.39 0.41 6.68
C ARG A 334 4.00 0.83 7.13
N TRP A 335 3.90 2.01 7.72
CA TRP A 335 2.60 2.61 8.05
C TRP A 335 1.81 2.96 6.79
N ALA A 336 0.49 2.85 6.87
CA ALA A 336 -0.42 3.41 5.88
C ALA A 336 -1.27 4.51 6.51
N GLY A 337 -1.68 5.50 5.69
CA GLY A 337 -2.57 6.55 6.15
C GLY A 337 -4.03 6.09 6.23
N ARG A 338 -4.73 6.55 7.26
CA ARG A 338 -6.17 6.39 7.45
C ARG A 338 -6.85 7.75 7.42
N LEU A 339 -8.18 7.76 7.33
CA LEU A 339 -9.03 8.95 7.33
C LEU A 339 -8.57 9.98 6.28
N ILE A 340 -7.80 10.97 6.67
CA ILE A 340 -7.28 12.01 5.77
C ILE A 340 -6.10 11.55 4.92
N GLN A 341 -5.46 10.41 5.26
CA GLN A 341 -4.33 9.83 4.54
C GLN A 341 -3.17 10.82 4.36
N VAL A 342 -2.56 11.22 5.46
CA VAL A 342 -1.49 12.25 5.51
C VAL A 342 -0.34 12.01 4.52
N GLN A 343 0.00 10.75 4.24
CA GLN A 343 1.06 10.37 3.29
C GLN A 343 0.75 10.75 1.84
N ASN A 344 -0.55 10.90 1.48
CA ASN A 344 -1.02 11.11 0.11
C ASN A 344 -1.61 12.52 -0.11
N LEU A 345 -1.33 13.46 0.76
CA LEU A 345 -1.77 14.85 0.57
C LEU A 345 -0.92 15.54 -0.52
N PRO A 346 -1.50 16.43 -1.32
CA PRO A 346 -0.78 17.17 -2.35
C PRO A 346 0.42 17.96 -1.79
N GLN A 347 1.45 18.15 -2.61
CA GLN A 347 2.59 19.02 -2.27
C GLN A 347 2.25 20.49 -2.48
N ASN A 348 2.95 21.36 -1.79
CA ASN A 348 2.84 22.80 -1.88
C ASN A 348 3.89 23.32 -2.90
N HIS A 349 3.45 24.19 -3.80
CA HIS A 349 4.30 24.89 -4.77
C HIS A 349 3.91 26.38 -4.89
N LEU A 350 3.13 26.85 -3.90
CA LEU A 350 2.66 28.24 -3.84
C LEU A 350 3.75 29.13 -3.26
N ASP A 351 4.08 30.20 -3.96
CA ASP A 351 4.82 31.29 -3.40
C ASP A 351 3.95 32.00 -2.34
N GLN A 352 4.55 32.50 -1.26
CA GLN A 352 3.86 33.22 -0.18
C GLN A 352 2.67 32.44 0.43
N ILE A 353 2.88 31.18 0.75
CA ILE A 353 1.84 30.28 1.25
C ILE A 353 1.08 30.83 2.45
N ASP A 354 1.74 31.57 3.34
CA ASP A 354 1.12 32.22 4.50
C ASP A 354 0.04 33.23 4.09
N LEU A 355 0.34 34.09 3.10
CA LEU A 355 -0.59 35.08 2.59
C LEU A 355 -1.81 34.40 1.94
N VAL A 356 -1.56 33.39 1.11
CA VAL A 356 -2.65 32.65 0.43
C VAL A 356 -3.53 31.95 1.45
N ARG A 357 -2.92 31.35 2.48
CA ARG A 357 -3.61 30.72 3.60
C ARG A 357 -4.51 31.71 4.35
N ASP A 358 -4.03 32.94 4.59
CA ASP A 358 -4.80 34.01 5.25
C ASP A 358 -5.96 34.51 4.39
N ILE A 359 -5.81 34.60 3.07
CA ILE A 359 -6.89 34.92 2.13
C ILE A 359 -8.01 33.88 2.25
N VAL A 360 -7.67 32.60 2.20
CA VAL A 360 -8.64 31.53 2.31
C VAL A 360 -9.31 31.52 3.70
N ARG A 361 -8.56 31.72 4.80
CA ARG A 361 -9.13 31.79 6.15
C ARG A 361 -10.12 32.95 6.35
N ARG A 362 -10.01 34.01 5.54
CA ARG A 362 -10.97 35.14 5.57
C ARG A 362 -12.19 34.89 4.69
N GLY A 363 -12.21 33.82 3.88
CA GLY A 363 -13.29 33.56 2.93
C GLY A 363 -13.27 34.52 1.72
N ASP A 364 -12.13 35.13 1.42
CA ASP A 364 -11.99 36.13 0.36
C ASP A 364 -11.76 35.45 -1.00
N LEU A 365 -12.84 34.94 -1.59
CA LEU A 365 -12.79 34.28 -2.91
C LEU A 365 -12.44 35.26 -4.02
N GLU A 366 -12.93 36.48 -3.97
CA GLU A 366 -12.64 37.50 -5.00
C GLU A 366 -11.14 37.86 -4.99
N GLY A 367 -10.57 38.06 -3.80
CA GLY A 367 -9.12 38.27 -3.65
C GLY A 367 -8.30 37.09 -4.16
N LEU A 368 -8.77 35.87 -3.97
CA LEU A 368 -8.09 34.67 -4.48
C LEU A 368 -8.18 34.58 -6.01
N GLU A 369 -9.34 34.86 -6.62
CA GLU A 369 -9.54 34.86 -8.09
C GLU A 369 -8.77 35.98 -8.81
N LEU A 370 -8.45 37.08 -8.13
CA LEU A 370 -7.59 38.14 -8.69
C LEU A 370 -6.13 37.68 -8.90
N VAL A 371 -5.66 36.74 -8.10
CA VAL A 371 -4.27 36.28 -8.14
C VAL A 371 -4.13 34.94 -8.87
N TYR A 372 -5.16 34.08 -8.81
CA TYR A 372 -5.09 32.72 -9.31
C TYR A 372 -6.32 32.34 -10.17
N ASP A 373 -6.07 31.94 -11.41
CA ASP A 373 -7.11 31.46 -12.32
C ASP A 373 -7.70 30.09 -11.89
N ASN A 374 -6.96 29.30 -11.12
CA ASN A 374 -7.31 27.93 -10.75
C ASN A 374 -7.44 27.78 -9.23
N VAL A 375 -8.51 28.33 -8.69
CA VAL A 375 -8.85 28.27 -7.26
C VAL A 375 -8.82 26.83 -6.69
N PRO A 376 -9.42 25.80 -7.33
CA PRO A 376 -9.34 24.43 -6.82
C PRO A 376 -7.91 23.88 -6.74
N ASP A 377 -6.98 24.37 -7.56
CA ASP A 377 -5.58 24.00 -7.46
C ASP A 377 -4.90 24.60 -6.25
N VAL A 378 -5.13 25.87 -6.02
CA VAL A 378 -4.63 26.61 -4.84
C VAL A 378 -5.14 25.94 -3.56
N LEU A 379 -6.45 25.73 -3.47
CA LEU A 379 -7.06 25.05 -2.32
C LEU A 379 -6.48 23.65 -2.12
N SER A 380 -6.24 22.90 -3.21
CA SER A 380 -5.60 21.58 -3.15
C SER A 380 -4.19 21.65 -2.55
N GLN A 381 -3.41 22.66 -2.88
CA GLN A 381 -2.05 22.84 -2.36
C GLN A 381 -2.03 23.28 -0.89
N LEU A 382 -3.09 23.90 -0.39
CA LEU A 382 -3.22 24.32 1.00
C LEU A 382 -3.67 23.20 1.96
N ILE A 383 -4.08 22.02 1.46
CA ILE A 383 -4.62 20.94 2.31
C ILE A 383 -3.69 20.56 3.47
N ARG A 384 -2.38 20.45 3.21
CA ARG A 384 -1.39 20.15 4.27
C ARG A 384 -1.37 21.21 5.35
N THR A 385 -1.56 22.47 4.99
CA THR A 385 -1.48 23.61 5.91
C THR A 385 -2.67 23.71 6.86
N ALA A 386 -3.73 22.90 6.64
CA ALA A 386 -4.80 22.74 7.61
C ALA A 386 -4.37 21.94 8.85
N ILE A 387 -3.26 21.21 8.77
CA ILE A 387 -2.64 20.54 9.91
C ILE A 387 -1.77 21.56 10.63
N VAL A 388 -2.12 21.87 11.88
CA VAL A 388 -1.46 22.93 12.67
C VAL A 388 -0.97 22.39 14.01
N ALA A 389 0.09 22.99 14.54
CA ALA A 389 0.49 22.74 15.91
C ALA A 389 -0.50 23.41 16.88
N LYS A 390 -0.71 22.83 18.05
CA LYS A 390 -1.51 23.46 19.11
C LYS A 390 -0.91 24.79 19.56
N ASP A 391 -1.71 25.65 20.20
CA ASP A 391 -1.26 26.93 20.70
C ASP A 391 -0.07 26.80 21.65
N GLY A 392 0.93 27.67 21.49
CA GLY A 392 2.19 27.65 22.21
C GLY A 392 3.18 26.56 21.78
N CYS A 393 2.86 25.84 20.70
CA CYS A 393 3.73 24.82 20.11
C CYS A 393 4.02 25.09 18.62
N THR A 394 5.07 24.45 18.16
CA THR A 394 5.47 24.40 16.75
C THR A 394 5.68 22.96 16.33
N PHE A 395 5.56 22.67 15.05
CA PHE A 395 6.05 21.43 14.48
C PHE A 395 7.55 21.52 14.23
N LEU A 396 8.26 20.51 14.68
CA LEU A 396 9.62 20.20 14.27
C LEU A 396 9.51 19.05 13.29
N VAL A 397 9.82 19.34 12.04
CA VAL A 397 9.75 18.40 10.94
C VAL A 397 11.17 18.00 10.58
N ALA A 398 11.44 16.70 10.53
CA ALA A 398 12.72 16.18 10.08
C ALA A 398 12.52 14.98 9.15
N ASP A 399 13.20 15.00 7.99
CA ASP A 399 13.10 14.00 6.91
C ASP A 399 14.48 13.40 6.62
N TYR A 400 14.55 12.09 6.47
CA TYR A 400 15.80 11.43 6.09
C TYR A 400 16.16 11.73 4.64
N HIS A 401 17.40 12.07 4.40
CA HIS A 401 17.88 12.31 3.05
C HIS A 401 18.08 11.00 2.28
N ALA A 402 17.17 10.72 1.33
CA ALA A 402 17.23 9.58 0.40
C ALA A 402 17.44 8.22 1.08
N ILE A 403 16.75 7.94 2.20
CA ILE A 403 16.98 6.77 3.05
C ILE A 403 16.95 5.43 2.29
N GLU A 404 16.04 5.24 1.32
CA GLU A 404 15.97 3.98 0.56
C GLU A 404 17.24 3.78 -0.29
N ALA A 405 17.79 4.86 -0.86
CA ALA A 405 19.05 4.81 -1.62
C ALA A 405 20.28 4.57 -0.71
N VAL A 406 20.27 5.11 0.50
CA VAL A 406 21.26 4.78 1.54
C VAL A 406 21.17 3.32 1.95
N CYS A 407 19.96 2.84 2.25
CA CYS A 407 19.71 1.47 2.68
C CYS A 407 20.16 0.44 1.63
N ILE A 408 19.81 0.63 0.34
CA ILE A 408 20.21 -0.31 -0.70
C ILE A 408 21.72 -0.30 -0.91
N ALA A 409 22.37 0.87 -0.86
CA ALA A 409 23.83 0.99 -0.96
C ALA A 409 24.52 0.28 0.21
N TYR A 410 24.03 0.47 1.43
CA TYR A 410 24.56 -0.16 2.64
C TYR A 410 24.41 -1.69 2.58
N LEU A 411 23.22 -2.18 2.30
CA LEU A 411 22.90 -3.60 2.23
C LEU A 411 23.68 -4.33 1.12
N ALA A 412 23.94 -3.65 -0.01
CA ALA A 412 24.73 -4.19 -1.10
C ALA A 412 26.25 -4.01 -0.89
N GLY A 413 26.66 -3.11 0.00
CA GLY A 413 28.05 -2.68 0.15
C GLY A 413 28.56 -1.92 -1.09
N GLU A 414 27.70 -1.13 -1.76
CA GLU A 414 28.04 -0.37 -2.97
C GLU A 414 28.84 0.89 -2.60
N LYS A 415 30.17 0.72 -2.60
CA LYS A 415 31.09 1.66 -1.96
C LYS A 415 30.98 3.10 -2.50
N TRP A 416 30.93 3.28 -3.82
CA TRP A 416 30.90 4.62 -4.38
C TRP A 416 29.65 5.41 -3.96
N ARG A 417 28.50 4.72 -3.80
CA ARG A 417 27.26 5.32 -3.30
C ARG A 417 27.40 5.71 -1.83
N LEU A 418 27.98 4.83 -1.03
CA LEU A 418 28.24 5.09 0.39
C LEU A 418 29.21 6.27 0.57
N ASP A 419 30.25 6.39 -0.27
CA ASP A 419 31.18 7.52 -0.26
C ASP A 419 30.45 8.85 -0.59
N VAL A 420 29.46 8.84 -1.50
CA VAL A 420 28.59 10.00 -1.78
C VAL A 420 27.73 10.38 -0.57
N PHE A 421 27.12 9.39 0.09
CA PHE A 421 26.28 9.65 1.26
C PHE A 421 27.09 10.10 2.49
N ALA A 422 28.30 9.62 2.66
CA ALA A 422 29.22 10.12 3.69
C ALA A 422 29.74 11.54 3.40
N GLY A 423 29.61 12.02 2.16
CA GLY A 423 30.04 13.32 1.71
C GLY A 423 28.88 14.32 1.60
N ASP A 424 28.62 14.80 0.36
CA ASP A 424 27.62 15.83 0.10
C ASP A 424 26.20 15.32 -0.21
N GLY A 425 25.99 14.00 -0.21
CA GLY A 425 24.70 13.36 -0.40
C GLY A 425 24.06 13.51 -1.80
N LYS A 426 24.74 14.12 -2.76
CA LYS A 426 24.19 14.43 -4.11
C LYS A 426 24.15 13.18 -4.99
N ILE A 427 23.30 12.23 -4.61
CA ILE A 427 23.23 10.91 -5.26
C ILE A 427 22.76 10.97 -6.72
N TYR A 428 21.85 11.89 -7.08
CA TYR A 428 21.34 12.00 -8.45
C TYR A 428 22.42 12.48 -9.41
N GLU A 429 23.21 13.46 -9.00
CA GLU A 429 24.35 13.99 -9.73
C GLU A 429 25.44 12.91 -9.86
N ALA A 430 25.72 12.21 -8.77
CA ALA A 430 26.71 11.15 -8.73
C ALA A 430 26.29 9.92 -9.56
N SER A 431 25.01 9.52 -9.53
CA SER A 431 24.49 8.41 -10.33
C SER A 431 24.61 8.67 -11.83
N TYR A 432 24.26 9.88 -12.28
CA TYR A 432 24.46 10.26 -13.67
C TYR A 432 25.97 10.29 -14.03
N ALA A 433 26.78 10.92 -13.19
CA ALA A 433 28.22 11.02 -13.40
C ALA A 433 28.88 9.66 -13.51
N GLN A 434 28.54 8.72 -12.60
CA GLN A 434 29.07 7.35 -12.59
C GLN A 434 28.61 6.52 -13.80
N ALA A 435 27.34 6.66 -14.21
CA ALA A 435 26.79 5.93 -15.34
C ALA A 435 27.34 6.39 -16.68
N PHE A 436 27.66 7.68 -16.83
CA PHE A 436 28.09 8.27 -18.10
C PHE A 436 29.58 8.70 -18.13
N GLY A 437 30.34 8.44 -17.07
CA GLY A 437 31.77 8.73 -17.01
C GLY A 437 32.11 10.24 -17.06
N VAL A 438 31.19 11.11 -16.55
CA VAL A 438 31.38 12.56 -16.53
C VAL A 438 31.71 13.06 -15.12
N PRO A 439 32.38 14.19 -14.94
CA PRO A 439 32.62 14.77 -13.61
C PRO A 439 31.28 15.11 -12.91
N LYS A 440 31.15 14.74 -11.63
CA LYS A 440 29.93 15.01 -10.84
C LYS A 440 29.58 16.51 -10.82
N ASP A 441 30.59 17.38 -10.71
CA ASP A 441 30.40 18.86 -10.65
C ASP A 441 29.88 19.44 -11.97
N SER A 442 29.93 18.70 -13.07
CA SER A 442 29.32 19.12 -14.34
C SER A 442 27.80 19.01 -14.33
N VAL A 443 27.22 18.18 -13.41
CA VAL A 443 25.78 17.94 -13.30
C VAL A 443 25.15 18.95 -12.36
N LYS A 444 24.44 19.95 -12.91
CA LYS A 444 23.88 21.06 -12.13
C LYS A 444 22.46 20.74 -11.60
N LYS A 445 22.09 21.33 -10.44
CA LYS A 445 20.73 21.31 -9.93
C LYS A 445 19.77 21.92 -10.98
N GLY A 446 18.71 21.19 -11.32
CA GLY A 446 17.75 21.58 -12.36
C GLY A 446 18.12 21.18 -13.78
N SER A 447 19.33 20.64 -14.03
CA SER A 447 19.74 20.22 -15.38
C SER A 447 19.04 18.91 -15.83
N PRO A 448 18.91 18.69 -17.17
CA PRO A 448 18.41 17.45 -17.72
C PRO A 448 19.21 16.20 -17.27
N GLU A 449 20.52 16.35 -17.08
CA GLU A 449 21.43 15.29 -16.62
C GLU A 449 21.06 14.85 -15.21
N ARG A 450 20.84 15.80 -14.30
CA ARG A 450 20.39 15.50 -12.94
C ARG A 450 19.00 14.87 -12.93
N GLN A 451 18.11 15.34 -13.80
CA GLN A 451 16.78 14.75 -13.92
C GLN A 451 16.85 13.29 -14.44
N LYS A 452 17.75 13.01 -15.39
CA LYS A 452 18.02 11.63 -15.83
C LYS A 452 18.55 10.79 -14.66
N GLY A 453 19.51 11.28 -13.89
CA GLY A 453 19.99 10.61 -12.68
C GLY A 453 18.88 10.31 -11.66
N LYS A 454 17.91 11.24 -11.49
CA LYS A 454 16.73 11.02 -10.63
C LYS A 454 15.80 9.94 -11.17
N ILE A 455 15.63 9.85 -12.49
CA ILE A 455 14.71 8.92 -13.15
C ILE A 455 15.27 7.50 -13.22
N MET A 456 16.58 7.31 -13.21
CA MET A 456 17.25 6.00 -13.31
C MET A 456 16.88 4.98 -12.21
N GLU A 457 16.09 5.37 -11.24
CA GLU A 457 15.79 4.58 -10.04
C GLU A 457 14.46 3.79 -10.06
N LEU A 458 13.58 3.80 -11.11
CA LEU A 458 12.17 3.33 -10.96
C LEU A 458 11.34 2.89 -12.22
N ALA A 459 11.06 1.66 -12.78
CA ALA A 459 10.14 1.31 -13.95
C ALA A 459 9.49 -0.08 -14.31
N CYS A 460 8.29 -0.48 -15.23
CA CYS A 460 7.58 -1.81 -15.58
C CYS A 460 6.58 -2.11 -16.76
N ILE A 461 6.12 -3.49 -17.18
CA ILE A 461 5.17 -4.05 -18.25
C ILE A 461 4.26 -5.29 -17.96
N ALA A 462 3.34 -5.76 -18.93
CA ALA A 462 2.09 -6.59 -18.84
C ALA A 462 2.03 -8.13 -19.06
N GLU A 463 1.00 -8.93 -18.49
CA GLU A 463 0.76 -10.40 -18.44
C GLU A 463 -0.02 -10.98 -19.67
N GLY A 464 0.20 -12.27 -20.00
CA GLY A 464 -0.60 -13.04 -20.96
C GLY A 464 -0.17 -12.97 -22.44
N SER A 465 0.84 -12.16 -22.76
CA SER A 465 1.31 -12.00 -24.15
C SER A 465 2.16 -13.19 -24.61
N PRO A 466 1.82 -13.88 -25.72
CA PRO A 466 2.57 -15.03 -26.19
C PRO A 466 3.94 -14.63 -26.76
N VAL A 467 5.00 -15.12 -26.17
CA VAL A 467 6.39 -14.94 -26.59
C VAL A 467 6.79 -16.09 -27.50
N LEU A 468 7.46 -15.80 -28.62
CA LEU A 468 8.01 -16.84 -29.49
C LEU A 468 9.31 -17.36 -28.90
N THR A 469 9.27 -18.63 -28.43
CA THR A 469 10.41 -19.37 -27.89
C THR A 469 10.83 -20.50 -28.82
N ASP A 470 12.01 -21.07 -28.60
CA ASP A 470 12.54 -22.24 -29.35
C ASP A 470 11.74 -23.52 -29.14
N ILE A 471 10.78 -23.55 -28.24
CA ILE A 471 9.81 -24.63 -28.04
C ILE A 471 8.38 -24.30 -28.49
N GLY A 472 8.17 -23.10 -29.09
CA GLY A 472 6.87 -22.61 -29.56
C GLY A 472 6.43 -21.32 -28.89
N LEU A 473 5.17 -20.94 -29.12
CA LEU A 473 4.57 -19.77 -28.47
C LEU A 473 4.22 -20.10 -27.01
N VAL A 474 4.81 -19.36 -26.10
CA VAL A 474 4.64 -19.52 -24.66
C VAL A 474 4.14 -18.19 -24.09
N PRO A 475 3.06 -18.16 -23.27
CA PRO A 475 2.64 -16.94 -22.58
C PRO A 475 3.82 -16.32 -21.81
N ILE A 476 3.96 -14.98 -21.84
CA ILE A 476 5.15 -14.30 -21.30
C ILE A 476 5.42 -14.69 -19.84
N GLU A 477 4.37 -14.90 -19.04
CA GLU A 477 4.49 -15.34 -17.65
C GLU A 477 4.98 -16.78 -17.47
N ALA A 478 4.95 -17.58 -18.52
CA ALA A 478 5.37 -18.98 -18.51
C ALA A 478 6.72 -19.22 -19.21
N VAL A 479 7.35 -18.18 -19.74
CA VAL A 479 8.66 -18.28 -20.37
C VAL A 479 9.75 -18.48 -19.30
N THR A 480 10.58 -19.50 -19.45
CA THR A 480 11.65 -19.88 -18.47
C THR A 480 13.03 -19.63 -19.04
N THR A 481 14.04 -19.48 -18.19
CA THR A 481 15.43 -19.14 -18.56
C THR A 481 16.15 -20.20 -19.38
N ASP A 482 15.64 -21.40 -19.47
CA ASP A 482 16.11 -22.50 -20.31
C ASP A 482 15.57 -22.43 -21.75
N MET A 483 14.52 -21.68 -22.00
CA MET A 483 14.03 -21.36 -23.33
C MET A 483 14.87 -20.26 -23.96
N ARG A 484 15.00 -20.27 -25.27
CA ARG A 484 15.51 -19.13 -26.05
C ARG A 484 14.37 -18.42 -26.74
N VAL A 485 14.42 -17.11 -26.81
CA VAL A 485 13.41 -16.29 -27.45
C VAL A 485 13.90 -15.77 -28.80
N TRP A 486 12.98 -15.57 -29.73
CA TRP A 486 13.31 -15.06 -31.07
C TRP A 486 13.38 -13.54 -31.06
N ASP A 487 14.55 -12.96 -31.35
CA ASP A 487 14.77 -11.52 -31.34
C ASP A 487 14.52 -10.81 -32.68
N GLY A 488 13.94 -11.52 -33.61
CA GLY A 488 13.68 -11.05 -34.97
C GLY A 488 14.78 -11.42 -35.99
N LEU A 489 15.94 -11.92 -35.54
CA LEU A 489 17.07 -12.34 -36.34
C LEU A 489 17.65 -13.70 -35.93
N GLU A 490 17.69 -13.99 -34.63
CA GLU A 490 18.24 -15.21 -34.10
C GLU A 490 17.61 -15.63 -32.77
N TRP A 491 17.82 -16.89 -32.34
CA TRP A 491 17.40 -17.39 -31.01
C TRP A 491 18.38 -16.93 -29.93
N VAL A 492 17.92 -16.06 -29.05
CA VAL A 492 18.72 -15.47 -27.96
C VAL A 492 18.31 -15.99 -26.60
N ARG A 493 19.26 -16.05 -25.67
CA ARG A 493 18.99 -16.32 -24.26
C ARG A 493 18.48 -15.06 -23.57
N HIS A 494 17.68 -15.24 -22.49
CA HIS A 494 17.20 -14.19 -21.62
C HIS A 494 17.35 -14.57 -20.15
N GLU A 495 17.17 -13.62 -19.22
CA GLU A 495 17.37 -13.84 -17.80
C GLU A 495 16.05 -14.10 -17.03
N GLY A 496 14.99 -14.39 -17.70
CA GLY A 496 13.68 -14.73 -17.11
C GLY A 496 12.60 -13.67 -17.36
N VAL A 497 11.41 -13.95 -16.86
CA VAL A 497 10.21 -13.13 -16.99
C VAL A 497 9.88 -12.44 -15.69
N VAL A 498 9.43 -11.20 -15.75
CA VAL A 498 9.07 -10.39 -14.59
C VAL A 498 7.65 -9.86 -14.73
N TYR A 499 6.81 -10.17 -13.74
CA TYR A 499 5.45 -9.60 -13.63
C TYR A 499 5.47 -8.12 -13.27
N ARG A 500 4.69 -7.31 -13.95
CA ARG A 500 4.73 -5.85 -13.93
C ARG A 500 3.43 -5.15 -13.46
N GLY A 501 2.48 -5.88 -12.88
CA GLY A 501 1.20 -5.35 -12.40
C GLY A 501 0.06 -5.45 -13.41
N GLU A 502 -1.12 -4.96 -13.06
CA GLU A 502 -2.26 -4.85 -13.97
C GLU A 502 -2.28 -3.46 -14.62
N LYS A 503 -2.38 -3.42 -15.94
CA LYS A 503 -2.40 -2.19 -16.72
C LYS A 503 -3.46 -2.25 -17.81
N GLU A 504 -3.82 -1.09 -18.31
CA GLU A 504 -4.63 -0.95 -19.50
C GLU A 504 -3.83 -1.42 -20.72
N VAL A 505 -4.40 -2.34 -21.49
CA VAL A 505 -3.80 -2.87 -22.72
C VAL A 505 -4.74 -2.66 -23.90
N ILE A 506 -4.18 -2.43 -25.07
CA ILE A 506 -4.89 -2.46 -26.35
C ILE A 506 -4.47 -3.69 -27.13
N THR A 507 -5.40 -4.27 -27.88
CA THR A 507 -5.09 -5.36 -28.78
C THR A 507 -5.09 -4.83 -30.22
N TYR A 508 -3.95 -4.92 -30.87
CA TYR A 508 -3.80 -4.50 -32.27
C TYR A 508 -2.93 -5.50 -33.02
N ASP A 509 -3.40 -5.89 -34.21
CA ASP A 509 -2.71 -6.83 -35.12
C ASP A 509 -2.27 -8.13 -34.42
N GLY A 510 -3.08 -8.61 -33.45
CA GLY A 510 -2.87 -9.85 -32.70
C GLY A 510 -1.96 -9.75 -31.48
N LEU A 511 -1.39 -8.57 -31.20
CA LEU A 511 -0.61 -8.28 -29.98
C LEU A 511 -1.47 -7.55 -28.97
N ALA A 512 -1.54 -8.06 -27.74
CA ALA A 512 -2.13 -7.38 -26.59
C ALA A 512 -1.01 -6.82 -25.69
N ALA A 513 -0.86 -5.50 -25.65
CA ALA A 513 0.16 -4.85 -24.83
C ALA A 513 -0.30 -3.43 -24.42
N THR A 514 0.45 -2.79 -23.51
CA THR A 514 0.14 -1.41 -23.14
C THR A 514 0.20 -0.48 -24.34
N PRO A 515 -0.63 0.59 -24.42
CA PRO A 515 -0.68 1.50 -25.56
C PRO A 515 0.66 2.08 -25.97
N ASP A 516 1.55 2.24 -25.03
CA ASP A 516 2.89 2.80 -25.19
C ASP A 516 3.96 1.75 -25.53
N HIS A 517 3.57 0.45 -25.63
CA HIS A 517 4.50 -0.63 -25.95
C HIS A 517 5.10 -0.43 -27.34
N LYS A 518 6.41 -0.66 -27.45
CA LYS A 518 7.15 -0.45 -28.69
C LYS A 518 7.06 -1.67 -29.60
N VAL A 519 6.67 -1.42 -30.84
CA VAL A 519 6.50 -2.42 -31.88
C VAL A 519 7.15 -1.97 -33.19
N TRP A 520 7.73 -2.92 -33.94
CA TRP A 520 8.23 -2.63 -35.27
C TRP A 520 7.11 -2.71 -36.31
N VAL A 521 7.10 -1.72 -37.18
CA VAL A 521 6.15 -1.63 -38.32
C VAL A 521 6.87 -2.00 -39.60
N ARG A 522 6.20 -2.69 -40.53
CA ARG A 522 6.77 -3.06 -41.81
C ARG A 522 7.31 -1.83 -42.54
N GLY A 523 8.59 -1.92 -42.96
CA GLY A 523 9.26 -0.87 -43.73
C GLY A 523 9.80 0.31 -42.93
N GLN A 524 9.74 0.26 -41.60
CA GLN A 524 10.37 1.25 -40.72
C GLN A 524 11.62 0.66 -40.03
N ALA A 525 12.65 1.46 -39.92
CA ALA A 525 13.91 1.09 -39.23
C ALA A 525 13.81 1.19 -37.71
N GLU A 526 12.93 2.06 -37.21
CA GLU A 526 12.74 2.35 -35.79
C GLU A 526 11.40 1.82 -35.27
N PRO A 527 11.32 1.35 -34.00
CA PRO A 527 10.07 0.91 -33.41
C PRO A 527 9.16 2.08 -33.06
N VAL A 528 7.85 1.92 -33.28
CA VAL A 528 6.80 2.88 -32.92
C VAL A 528 5.94 2.37 -31.78
N ARG A 529 5.20 3.24 -31.11
CA ARG A 529 4.24 2.86 -30.06
C ARG A 529 3.08 2.06 -30.66
N LEU A 530 2.56 1.09 -29.90
CA LEU A 530 1.45 0.25 -30.32
C LEU A 530 0.18 1.08 -30.60
N ASP A 531 -0.12 2.09 -29.78
CA ASP A 531 -1.25 3.01 -30.01
C ASP A 531 -1.07 3.85 -31.28
N HIS A 532 0.14 4.26 -31.61
CA HIS A 532 0.44 4.99 -32.87
C HIS A 532 0.36 4.07 -34.11
N ALA A 533 0.86 2.83 -33.97
CA ALA A 533 0.71 1.83 -35.04
C ALA A 533 -0.76 1.53 -35.30
N ALA A 534 -1.56 1.36 -34.25
CA ALA A 534 -2.99 1.14 -34.33
C ALA A 534 -3.74 2.34 -34.91
N ALA A 535 -3.43 3.57 -34.50
CA ALA A 535 -4.06 4.79 -34.98
C ALA A 535 -3.74 5.07 -36.47
N SER A 536 -2.55 4.67 -36.93
CA SER A 536 -2.12 4.84 -38.34
C SER A 536 -2.53 3.68 -39.26
N GLY A 537 -3.09 2.60 -38.69
CA GLY A 537 -3.41 1.38 -39.46
C GLY A 537 -2.16 0.67 -40.00
N ALA A 538 -1.00 0.90 -39.39
CA ALA A 538 0.27 0.38 -39.89
C ALA A 538 0.44 -1.09 -39.54
N CYS A 539 0.72 -1.96 -40.51
CA CYS A 539 0.99 -3.38 -40.26
C CYS A 539 2.23 -3.58 -39.43
N LEU A 540 2.12 -4.35 -38.35
CA LEU A 540 3.25 -4.70 -37.50
C LEU A 540 4.23 -5.61 -38.26
N ALA A 541 5.52 -5.49 -37.97
CA ALA A 541 6.56 -6.28 -38.59
C ALA A 541 6.48 -7.74 -38.12
N GLU A 542 6.17 -8.65 -39.03
CA GLU A 542 6.16 -10.10 -38.77
C GLU A 542 7.58 -10.66 -38.94
N THR A 543 7.96 -11.56 -38.08
CA THR A 543 9.29 -12.17 -38.06
C THR A 543 9.29 -13.52 -38.79
N GLY A 544 8.74 -13.67 -39.97
CA GLY A 544 8.89 -14.85 -40.82
C GLY A 544 8.43 -16.23 -40.29
N ALA A 545 8.09 -16.33 -38.99
CA ALA A 545 7.42 -17.47 -38.40
C ALA A 545 5.93 -17.18 -38.39
N GLY A 546 5.22 -17.80 -39.34
CA GLY A 546 3.84 -17.48 -39.73
C GLY A 546 2.88 -17.34 -38.55
N ARG A 547 1.97 -16.39 -38.66
CA ARG A 547 0.78 -16.29 -37.80
C ARG A 547 -0.08 -17.55 -37.93
N HIS A 548 -0.14 -18.34 -36.86
CA HIS A 548 -1.26 -19.28 -36.74
C HIS A 548 -2.43 -18.55 -36.09
N PRO A 549 -3.58 -18.38 -36.76
CA PRO A 549 -4.77 -17.87 -36.12
C PRO A 549 -5.26 -18.92 -35.14
N LEU A 550 -5.52 -18.50 -33.92
CA LEU A 550 -6.35 -19.24 -32.95
C LEU A 550 -7.74 -19.37 -33.58
N ARG A 551 -8.02 -20.47 -34.27
CA ARG A 551 -9.38 -20.84 -34.67
C ARG A 551 -10.08 -21.49 -33.49
N VAL A 552 -11.09 -20.80 -33.02
CA VAL A 552 -12.24 -21.45 -32.40
C VAL A 552 -13.11 -21.93 -33.54
N GLY A 553 -13.12 -23.22 -33.76
CA GLY A 553 -14.06 -24.08 -34.44
C GLY A 553 -14.69 -23.67 -35.79
N GLY A 554 -14.47 -24.44 -36.82
CA GLY A 554 -15.33 -24.50 -38.02
C GLY A 554 -14.59 -24.65 -39.34
N ASP A 555 -14.60 -25.85 -39.84
CA ASP A 555 -14.35 -26.48 -41.15
C ASP A 555 -14.00 -25.64 -42.40
N ASN A 556 -13.04 -26.18 -43.13
CA ASN A 556 -12.90 -26.41 -44.61
C ASN A 556 -11.80 -25.69 -45.38
N GLU A 557 -10.93 -26.54 -45.80
CA GLU A 557 -10.15 -26.73 -47.05
C GLU A 557 -9.03 -25.75 -47.48
N PRO A 558 -8.00 -26.27 -48.14
CA PRO A 558 -6.68 -25.68 -48.21
C PRO A 558 -6.41 -24.90 -49.49
N ARG A 559 -5.69 -23.81 -49.41
CA ARG A 559 -4.94 -23.24 -50.53
C ARG A 559 -3.45 -23.33 -50.25
N GLU A 560 -2.78 -23.87 -51.25
CA GLU A 560 -1.33 -24.07 -51.30
C GLU A 560 -0.53 -22.84 -50.94
N THR A 561 0.41 -23.00 -49.99
CA THR A 561 1.48 -22.05 -49.75
C THR A 561 2.82 -22.81 -49.74
N MET A 562 3.75 -22.26 -50.48
CA MET A 562 5.14 -22.71 -50.59
C MET A 562 5.77 -22.88 -49.21
N GLU A 563 6.20 -24.10 -48.94
CA GLU A 563 7.05 -24.41 -47.74
C GLU A 563 8.49 -23.97 -48.03
N PRO A 564 9.17 -23.40 -47.04
CA PRO A 564 10.63 -23.47 -47.00
C PRO A 564 10.99 -24.77 -46.30
N LYS A 565 11.75 -25.61 -47.02
CA LYS A 565 12.30 -26.88 -46.51
C LYS A 565 13.06 -26.68 -45.20
N MET A 566 12.50 -27.22 -44.13
CA MET A 566 13.25 -27.62 -42.94
C MET A 566 13.20 -29.15 -42.83
N GLU A 567 14.35 -29.79 -42.91
CA GLU A 567 14.45 -31.20 -42.60
C GLU A 567 14.21 -31.40 -41.07
N PRO A 568 13.40 -32.38 -40.69
CA PRO A 568 13.18 -32.70 -39.29
C PRO A 568 14.16 -33.77 -38.86
N LEU A 569 14.99 -33.48 -37.91
CA LEU A 569 15.68 -34.50 -37.11
C LEU A 569 14.71 -35.03 -36.03
N LEU A 570 13.83 -35.92 -36.47
CA LEU A 570 13.08 -36.83 -35.60
C LEU A 570 13.93 -38.08 -35.36
N ARG A 571 14.48 -38.27 -34.18
CA ARG A 571 14.84 -39.60 -33.67
C ARG A 571 13.72 -40.10 -32.79
N THR A 572 12.93 -40.98 -33.35
CA THR A 572 11.97 -41.86 -32.68
C THR A 572 12.72 -42.96 -31.92
N ASN A 573 12.35 -43.14 -30.69
CA ASN A 573 12.58 -44.40 -29.97
C ASN A 573 11.46 -45.36 -30.30
N PRO A 574 11.73 -46.63 -30.53
CA PRO A 574 10.79 -47.69 -30.20
C PRO A 574 11.30 -48.58 -29.09
N LEU A 575 10.47 -48.81 -28.12
CA LEU A 575 10.45 -49.93 -27.20
C LEU A 575 10.23 -51.23 -27.96
N HIS A 576 11.04 -52.26 -27.78
CA HIS A 576 10.68 -53.65 -27.47
C HIS A 576 11.92 -54.56 -27.39
N GLY A 577 12.20 -55.10 -26.28
CA GLY A 577 11.96 -56.53 -25.96
C GLY A 577 13.14 -57.45 -26.16
N LEU A 578 13.54 -58.07 -25.04
CA LEU A 578 14.00 -59.44 -24.84
C LEU A 578 15.47 -59.82 -25.04
N ARG A 579 16.05 -60.21 -23.87
CA ARG A 579 16.88 -61.43 -23.59
C ARG A 579 18.19 -61.66 -24.32
N GLY A 580 19.21 -61.83 -23.46
CA GLY A 580 20.01 -63.06 -23.53
C GLY A 580 21.51 -62.86 -23.69
N ASP A 581 22.19 -63.20 -22.65
CA ASP A 581 23.46 -63.95 -22.58
C ASP A 581 24.80 -63.39 -23.08
N SER A 582 25.63 -63.24 -22.06
CA SER A 582 26.94 -63.88 -21.90
C SER A 582 28.18 -63.32 -22.63
N MET A 583 29.11 -63.15 -21.73
CA MET A 583 30.55 -63.46 -21.87
C MET A 583 31.53 -62.54 -22.54
N ALA A 584 32.40 -62.12 -21.64
CA ALA A 584 33.87 -62.23 -21.72
C ALA A 584 34.67 -61.24 -22.58
N GLY A 585 35.64 -60.71 -21.90
CA GLY A 585 36.96 -60.55 -22.45
C GLY A 585 37.64 -59.23 -22.24
N ALA A 586 38.39 -59.18 -21.15
CA ALA A 586 39.85 -58.88 -21.02
C ALA A 586 40.46 -57.64 -21.70
N GLY A 587 41.18 -56.95 -20.88
CA GLY A 587 42.43 -56.36 -21.24
C GLY A 587 42.70 -54.93 -20.79
N GLN A 588 43.29 -54.81 -19.64
CA GLN A 588 44.60 -54.19 -19.30
C GLN A 588 44.89 -52.86 -20.04
N SER A 589 45.36 -51.78 -19.41
CA SER A 589 46.38 -51.66 -18.34
C SER A 589 46.57 -50.18 -18.07
N ALA A 590 46.89 -49.92 -16.82
CA ALA A 590 48.00 -49.09 -16.33
C ALA A 590 47.92 -47.57 -16.43
N GLY A 591 47.93 -46.92 -15.28
CA GLY A 591 48.89 -45.95 -14.93
C GLY A 591 48.41 -44.99 -13.82
N ARG A 592 48.83 -45.28 -12.61
CA ARG A 592 48.85 -44.40 -11.41
C ARG A 592 50.06 -43.44 -11.52
N PRO A 593 50.35 -42.54 -10.53
CA PRO A 593 49.57 -41.96 -9.43
C PRO A 593 49.94 -40.47 -9.09
N LEU A 594 49.42 -40.09 -7.91
CA LEU A 594 49.95 -39.18 -6.84
C LEU A 594 49.40 -37.74 -6.91
N GLU A 595 48.98 -37.14 -5.92
CA GLU A 595 48.95 -36.98 -4.45
C GLU A 595 48.18 -35.69 -4.23
N GLY A 596 47.47 -35.39 -3.25
CA GLY A 596 47.32 -35.74 -1.89
C GLY A 596 46.43 -34.75 -1.15
N LEU A 597 45.94 -35.27 -0.10
CA LEU A 597 45.51 -34.67 1.17
C LEU A 597 44.06 -34.19 1.32
N SER A 598 43.34 -35.14 1.89
CA SER A 598 42.15 -34.99 2.80
C SER A 598 42.55 -34.30 4.11
N ASP A 599 41.65 -33.61 4.70
CA ASP A 599 41.46 -33.67 6.15
C ASP A 599 40.01 -33.53 6.54
N VAL A 600 39.50 -34.61 7.11
CA VAL A 600 38.25 -34.80 7.78
C VAL A 600 38.46 -34.49 9.27
N LEU A 601 37.61 -33.69 9.85
CA LEU A 601 37.55 -33.49 11.29
C LEU A 601 36.60 -34.49 11.92
N PRO A 602 36.92 -35.04 13.10
CA PRO A 602 35.90 -35.50 14.03
C PRO A 602 35.73 -34.56 15.23
N ALA A 603 34.51 -34.59 15.76
CA ALA A 603 34.11 -33.99 17.00
C ALA A 603 34.79 -34.60 18.23
N SER A 604 34.73 -33.78 19.29
CA SER A 604 34.72 -34.07 20.75
C SER A 604 35.97 -33.58 21.50
N ASN A 605 35.75 -32.69 22.45
CA ASN A 605 35.89 -32.90 23.90
C ASN A 605 35.92 -31.56 24.64
N LEU A 606 34.97 -31.47 25.59
CA LEU A 606 35.02 -30.57 26.74
C LEU A 606 36.11 -31.03 27.72
N PRO A 607 36.63 -30.17 28.55
CA PRO A 607 36.88 -30.55 29.95
C PRO A 607 36.12 -29.67 30.94
N GLU A 608 35.42 -30.38 31.80
CA GLU A 608 35.09 -29.93 33.18
C GLU A 608 36.35 -29.60 33.94
N VAL A 609 36.34 -28.51 34.71
CA VAL A 609 37.15 -28.41 35.94
C VAL A 609 36.27 -27.87 37.06
N ALA A 610 36.25 -28.71 38.05
CA ALA A 610 35.55 -28.56 39.32
C ALA A 610 36.11 -27.47 40.24
N GLY A 611 35.20 -26.88 40.95
CA GLY A 611 35.14 -26.48 42.32
C GLY A 611 36.35 -26.06 43.12
N GLN A 612 36.19 -24.95 43.80
CA GLN A 612 36.52 -24.85 45.23
C GLN A 612 35.76 -23.65 45.86
N ALA A 613 34.97 -23.98 46.83
CA ALA A 613 34.36 -23.08 47.81
C ALA A 613 35.40 -22.58 48.82
N VAL A 614 35.34 -21.34 49.22
CA VAL A 614 35.86 -20.88 50.53
C VAL A 614 34.82 -19.89 51.12
N HIS A 615 34.53 -20.27 52.36
CA HIS A 615 33.69 -19.58 53.37
C HIS A 615 34.29 -18.26 53.88
N GLY A 616 33.42 -17.42 54.43
CA GLY A 616 33.70 -16.50 55.54
C GLY A 616 33.11 -15.14 55.32
N SER A 617 32.14 -14.87 55.97
CA SER A 617 31.69 -14.36 57.28
C SER A 617 31.36 -12.86 57.21
N GLN A 618 30.09 -12.63 57.48
CA GLN A 618 29.48 -11.84 58.55
C GLN A 618 29.99 -10.42 58.85
N ALA A 619 29.00 -9.55 58.83
CA ALA A 619 28.65 -8.56 59.87
C ALA A 619 29.24 -7.15 59.76
N ALA A 620 28.43 -6.17 59.65
CA ALA A 620 27.98 -5.20 60.65
C ALA A 620 27.55 -3.87 59.97
N LEU A 621 26.33 -3.54 60.16
CA LEU A 621 25.79 -2.34 60.86
C LEU A 621 26.53 -1.01 60.62
N HIS A 622 25.86 -0.04 60.01
CA HIS A 622 25.43 1.24 60.65
C HIS A 622 24.61 2.07 59.68
N LYS A 623 23.40 2.29 59.97
CA LYS A 623 22.60 3.47 60.42
C LYS A 623 23.04 4.84 59.93
N SER A 624 21.99 5.51 59.44
CA SER A 624 21.64 6.95 59.40
C SER A 624 22.12 7.67 58.14
N GLN A 625 21.28 8.43 57.45
CA GLN A 625 20.44 9.52 57.92
C GLN A 625 19.34 9.83 56.90
N ARG A 626 18.15 10.05 57.45
CA ARG A 626 17.04 10.72 56.74
C ARG A 626 17.39 12.20 56.58
N GLN A 627 17.31 12.72 55.39
CA GLN A 627 17.10 14.17 55.19
C GLN A 627 15.74 14.42 54.54
N ARG A 628 14.99 15.28 55.21
CA ARG A 628 13.61 15.71 54.97
C ARG A 628 13.57 16.66 53.78
N VAL A 629 12.60 16.42 52.90
CA VAL A 629 12.10 17.41 51.92
C VAL A 629 11.15 18.35 52.64
N PRO A 630 11.22 19.69 52.44
CA PRO A 630 10.23 20.60 53.01
C PRO A 630 8.98 20.65 52.13
N GLN A 631 7.84 20.40 52.72
CA GLN A 631 6.53 20.76 52.21
C GLN A 631 6.36 22.27 52.22
N LEU A 632 6.10 22.89 51.10
CA LEU A 632 5.54 24.24 51.00
C LEU A 632 4.03 24.15 50.89
N ARG A 633 3.37 24.67 51.95
CA ARG A 633 1.91 24.87 52.02
C ARG A 633 1.49 26.05 51.12
N CYS A 634 0.40 25.87 50.43
CA CYS A 634 -0.43 26.95 49.91
C CYS A 634 -1.29 27.57 51.01
N PRO A 635 -1.52 28.88 50.99
CA PRO A 635 -2.66 29.46 51.71
C PRO A 635 -3.85 29.55 50.78
N GLY A 636 -4.98 29.09 51.27
CA GLY A 636 -6.27 29.22 50.64
C GLY A 636 -6.83 30.63 50.71
N ASN A 637 -7.73 30.93 49.83
CA ASN A 637 -8.78 31.90 50.05
C ASN A 637 -10.08 31.46 49.38
N SER A 638 -11.07 31.60 50.21
CA SER A 638 -12.46 31.17 50.08
C SER A 638 -13.29 32.10 49.16
N VAL A 639 -14.21 31.46 48.48
CA VAL A 639 -15.51 31.84 47.93
C VAL A 639 -16.09 33.19 48.43
N PRO A 640 -16.91 33.94 47.60
CA PRO A 640 -18.32 33.62 47.60
C PRO A 640 -19.05 33.63 46.22
N LEU A 641 -20.02 32.75 46.17
CA LEU A 641 -21.19 32.69 45.31
C LEU A 641 -21.94 34.04 45.24
N PHE A 642 -22.26 34.54 44.09
CA PHE A 642 -23.39 35.44 43.84
C PHE A 642 -24.23 34.94 42.69
N ILE A 643 -25.40 34.48 43.06
CA ILE A 643 -26.58 34.32 42.20
C ILE A 643 -27.13 35.70 41.93
N ARG A 644 -27.45 36.04 40.73
CA ARG A 644 -28.52 36.99 40.40
C ARG A 644 -29.23 36.64 39.10
N GLU A 645 -30.47 36.37 39.28
CA GLU A 645 -31.54 36.24 38.31
C GLU A 645 -31.76 37.49 37.47
N GLY A 646 -32.37 37.30 36.33
CA GLY A 646 -33.07 38.30 35.52
C GLY A 646 -32.74 38.10 34.04
N GLY A 647 -33.59 37.62 33.19
CA GLY A 647 -34.96 37.94 32.90
C GLY A 647 -35.01 38.01 31.37
N LEU A 648 -35.76 37.16 30.76
CA LEU A 648 -36.13 37.15 29.33
C LEU A 648 -36.78 38.49 28.92
N PRO A 649 -36.80 38.84 27.64
CA PRO A 649 -38.11 38.84 26.99
C PRO A 649 -38.15 38.06 25.68
N LEU A 650 -39.25 37.38 25.55
CA LEU A 650 -39.87 36.83 24.38
C LEU A 650 -40.11 37.93 23.31
N TYR A 651 -39.83 37.61 22.07
CA TYR A 651 -40.55 38.18 20.94
C TYR A 651 -40.99 37.07 20.00
N ASP A 652 -42.29 36.94 19.98
CA ASP A 652 -43.10 36.17 19.07
C ASP A 652 -43.32 37.00 17.80
N SER A 653 -43.23 36.42 16.62
CA SER A 653 -44.08 36.77 15.49
C SER A 653 -43.90 35.73 14.38
N ASP A 654 -44.98 34.96 14.26
CA ASP A 654 -45.46 34.36 13.02
C ASP A 654 -45.28 35.27 11.81
N GLU A 655 -44.86 34.68 10.68
CA GLU A 655 -45.47 34.94 9.38
C GLU A 655 -45.01 33.83 8.37
N ARG A 656 -45.97 32.96 8.07
CA ARG A 656 -45.94 32.17 6.81
C ARG A 656 -46.71 32.95 5.75
N PRO A 657 -46.34 32.90 4.51
CA PRO A 657 -47.25 32.96 3.38
C PRO A 657 -47.27 31.66 2.53
N PRO A 658 -48.22 31.52 1.61
CA PRO A 658 -49.07 30.37 1.54
C PRO A 658 -48.80 29.46 0.35
N ARG A 659 -49.27 28.20 0.48
CA ARG A 659 -49.38 27.18 -0.57
C ARG A 659 -50.38 27.58 -1.66
N ALA A 660 -49.97 27.43 -2.91
CA ALA A 660 -50.92 27.28 -4.02
C ALA A 660 -50.90 25.81 -4.49
N ARG A 661 -52.11 25.25 -4.45
CA ARG A 661 -52.48 23.96 -5.06
C ARG A 661 -52.84 24.19 -6.51
N THR A 662 -52.56 23.16 -7.30
CA THR A 662 -53.38 22.50 -8.35
C THR A 662 -52.40 21.71 -9.20
N GLY A 663 -52.55 20.50 -9.59
CA GLY A 663 -53.66 19.58 -9.75
C GLY A 663 -53.31 18.67 -10.92
N ASP A 664 -53.65 17.43 -10.74
CA ASP A 664 -53.95 16.40 -11.73
C ASP A 664 -52.83 15.46 -12.21
N ARG A 665 -52.98 14.25 -11.70
CA ARG A 665 -52.65 12.97 -12.34
C ARG A 665 -53.64 12.65 -13.47
N PRO A 666 -53.30 11.79 -14.44
CA PRO A 666 -53.82 10.44 -14.30
C PRO A 666 -52.85 9.27 -14.55
N ASP A 667 -53.17 8.31 -13.81
CA ASP A 667 -52.96 6.88 -13.82
C ASP A 667 -53.03 6.21 -15.21
N ARG A 668 -52.16 5.20 -15.45
CA ARG A 668 -52.56 3.94 -16.08
C ARG A 668 -51.50 2.83 -15.91
N ARG A 669 -51.99 1.91 -15.20
CA ARG A 669 -51.57 0.52 -15.02
C ARG A 669 -51.42 -0.30 -16.32
N GLN A 670 -50.57 -1.28 -16.18
CA GLN A 670 -50.79 -2.71 -16.49
C GLN A 670 -50.11 -3.34 -17.70
N ARG A 671 -49.47 -4.43 -17.35
CA ARG A 671 -49.41 -5.81 -17.89
C ARG A 671 -48.25 -6.10 -18.84
N SER A 672 -47.35 -6.88 -18.46
CA SER A 672 -47.23 -8.37 -18.22
C SER A 672 -47.24 -9.19 -19.52
N LEU A 673 -46.20 -10.01 -19.58
CA LEU A 673 -46.18 -11.36 -20.10
C LEU A 673 -45.73 -11.66 -21.55
N ARG A 674 -44.71 -12.49 -21.58
CA ARG A 674 -44.53 -13.73 -22.34
C ARG A 674 -43.82 -13.71 -23.71
N THR A 675 -42.66 -14.37 -23.67
CA THR A 675 -42.30 -15.55 -24.49
C THR A 675 -42.48 -15.52 -26.01
N GLY A 676 -41.45 -15.88 -26.73
CA GLY A 676 -41.59 -16.37 -28.05
C GLY A 676 -40.24 -16.58 -28.78
N LYS A 677 -39.90 -17.84 -28.93
CA LYS A 677 -38.81 -18.40 -29.67
C LYS A 677 -38.91 -18.15 -31.21
N SER A 678 -37.72 -18.34 -31.79
CA SER A 678 -37.45 -18.85 -33.16
C SER A 678 -37.53 -17.79 -34.29
N SER A 679 -36.71 -17.72 -35.27
CA SER A 679 -35.83 -18.60 -36.00
C SER A 679 -35.49 -17.95 -37.32
N LEU A 680 -34.26 -18.15 -37.78
CA LEU A 680 -33.80 -18.27 -39.16
C LEU A 680 -33.96 -17.11 -40.14
N GLY A 681 -32.81 -16.71 -40.70
CA GLY A 681 -32.77 -16.24 -42.05
C GLY A 681 -31.55 -15.42 -42.45
N ASN A 682 -30.51 -16.09 -42.93
CA ASN A 682 -29.55 -15.74 -44.01
C ASN A 682 -28.73 -14.43 -43.97
N ALA A 683 -27.45 -14.66 -43.95
CA ALA A 683 -26.36 -13.79 -44.45
C ALA A 683 -26.43 -13.60 -45.99
N PRO A 684 -25.53 -12.86 -46.69
CA PRO A 684 -24.26 -12.23 -46.26
C PRO A 684 -24.06 -10.80 -46.77
N GLY A 685 -23.16 -10.08 -46.19
CA GLY A 685 -22.58 -8.84 -46.70
C GLY A 685 -21.31 -8.54 -45.93
N GLU A 686 -20.21 -8.88 -46.54
CA GLU A 686 -18.87 -8.53 -46.02
C GLU A 686 -18.72 -7.02 -46.03
N LEU A 687 -18.49 -6.47 -44.83
CA LEU A 687 -17.77 -5.23 -44.66
C LEU A 687 -16.69 -5.49 -43.61
N HIS A 688 -15.46 -5.38 -44.02
CA HIS A 688 -14.31 -5.30 -43.16
C HIS A 688 -14.48 -4.11 -42.20
N GLU A 689 -15.06 -4.34 -41.03
CA GLU A 689 -14.87 -3.47 -39.86
C GLU A 689 -13.55 -3.87 -39.21
N SER A 690 -12.55 -3.01 -39.43
CA SER A 690 -11.35 -2.98 -38.61
C SER A 690 -11.78 -2.84 -37.15
N ALA A 691 -11.66 -3.92 -36.39
CA ALA A 691 -11.86 -3.89 -34.93
C ALA A 691 -10.84 -2.93 -34.29
N GLN A 692 -11.24 -1.70 -34.08
CA GLN A 692 -10.53 -0.78 -33.22
C GLN A 692 -10.60 -1.35 -31.79
N GLY A 693 -9.42 -1.64 -31.22
CA GLY A 693 -9.26 -2.42 -30.02
C GLY A 693 -10.02 -1.89 -28.81
N ALA A 694 -10.82 -2.74 -28.23
CA ALA A 694 -11.37 -2.54 -26.90
C ALA A 694 -10.23 -2.49 -25.90
N THR A 695 -10.13 -1.42 -25.16
CA THR A 695 -9.18 -1.28 -24.06
C THR A 695 -9.58 -2.21 -22.92
N GLN A 696 -8.69 -3.11 -22.52
CA GLN A 696 -8.89 -4.04 -21.43
C GLN A 696 -7.81 -3.84 -20.37
N THR A 697 -8.13 -4.07 -19.12
CA THR A 697 -7.13 -4.11 -18.06
C THR A 697 -6.58 -5.53 -17.97
N ALA A 698 -5.28 -5.69 -18.18
CA ALA A 698 -4.60 -6.97 -18.09
C ALA A 698 -3.33 -6.87 -17.25
N LYS A 699 -2.94 -8.01 -16.70
CA LYS A 699 -1.64 -8.15 -16.07
C LYS A 699 -0.56 -8.07 -17.11
N VAL A 700 0.56 -7.40 -16.76
CA VAL A 700 1.60 -7.11 -17.73
C VAL A 700 2.96 -7.65 -17.27
N TYR A 701 3.75 -8.23 -18.20
CA TYR A 701 5.04 -8.89 -17.95
C TYR A 701 6.13 -8.39 -18.89
N ASP A 702 7.36 -8.76 -18.59
CA ASP A 702 8.53 -8.45 -19.40
C ASP A 702 9.57 -9.56 -19.38
N LEU A 703 10.43 -9.62 -20.38
CA LEU A 703 11.57 -10.53 -20.46
C LEU A 703 12.87 -9.79 -20.17
N LEU A 704 13.63 -10.28 -19.20
CA LEU A 704 14.91 -9.69 -18.82
C LEU A 704 16.00 -10.10 -19.80
N ASN A 705 16.74 -9.12 -20.33
CA ASN A 705 17.96 -9.29 -21.13
C ASN A 705 17.81 -10.32 -22.26
N ALA A 706 16.80 -10.14 -23.11
CA ALA A 706 16.60 -10.97 -24.30
C ALA A 706 17.67 -10.66 -25.36
N GLY A 707 18.86 -11.26 -25.20
CA GLY A 707 19.99 -11.15 -26.12
C GLY A 707 20.63 -9.75 -26.21
N PRO A 708 21.62 -9.57 -27.08
CA PRO A 708 22.39 -8.33 -27.19
C PRO A 708 21.59 -7.15 -27.76
N ARG A 709 20.43 -7.42 -28.39
CA ARG A 709 19.55 -6.39 -28.96
C ARG A 709 18.37 -6.02 -28.07
N HIS A 710 18.26 -6.68 -26.88
CA HIS A 710 17.23 -6.42 -25.86
C HIS A 710 15.79 -6.40 -26.43
N ARG A 711 15.46 -7.32 -27.35
CA ARG A 711 14.17 -7.44 -27.99
C ARG A 711 13.79 -8.92 -28.18
N PHE A 712 12.48 -9.17 -28.28
CA PHE A 712 11.97 -10.52 -28.50
C PHE A 712 10.61 -10.47 -29.21
N THR A 713 10.13 -11.61 -29.70
CA THR A 713 8.92 -11.70 -30.49
C THR A 713 7.75 -12.14 -29.63
N VAL A 714 6.69 -11.34 -29.60
CA VAL A 714 5.43 -11.59 -28.91
C VAL A 714 4.29 -11.57 -29.92
N ALA A 715 3.43 -12.60 -29.93
CA ALA A 715 2.34 -12.75 -30.89
C ALA A 715 2.79 -12.55 -32.37
N GLY A 716 4.01 -12.92 -32.71
CA GLY A 716 4.61 -12.71 -34.03
C GLY A 716 5.17 -11.29 -34.28
N VAL A 717 5.11 -10.39 -33.30
CA VAL A 717 5.57 -9.00 -33.38
C VAL A 717 6.84 -8.80 -32.57
N LEU A 718 7.78 -8.02 -33.08
CA LEU A 718 9.02 -7.70 -32.40
C LEU A 718 8.81 -6.61 -31.34
N VAL A 719 9.25 -6.84 -30.09
CA VAL A 719 9.08 -5.94 -28.94
C VAL A 719 10.39 -5.78 -28.18
N SER A 720 10.52 -4.71 -27.38
CA SER A 720 11.69 -4.40 -26.54
C SER A 720 11.47 -4.83 -25.09
N ASN A 721 12.57 -5.08 -24.36
CA ASN A 721 12.55 -5.50 -22.96
C ASN A 721 13.08 -4.42 -22.01
N CYS A 722 12.75 -4.53 -20.74
CA CYS A 722 13.06 -3.58 -19.67
C CYS A 722 13.97 -4.13 -18.55
N GLY A 723 14.53 -3.28 -17.76
CA GLY A 723 15.45 -3.69 -16.71
C GLY A 723 15.38 -2.93 -15.38
N TYR A 724 15.54 -3.38 -14.31
CA TYR A 724 15.55 -3.15 -12.86
C TYR A 724 14.46 -3.89 -12.15
N GLY A 725 14.28 -5.05 -12.34
CA GLY A 725 13.05 -5.09 -11.71
C GLY A 725 12.19 -3.84 -12.09
N GLY A 726 12.57 -2.91 -12.87
CA GLY A 726 11.89 -1.79 -13.43
C GLY A 726 12.46 -1.35 -14.77
N GLY A 727 11.71 -1.42 -15.91
CA GLY A 727 12.13 -1.01 -17.22
C GLY A 727 11.65 0.38 -17.65
N ILE A 728 11.73 0.65 -18.96
CA ILE A 728 11.36 1.92 -19.60
C ILE A 728 9.98 2.45 -19.16
N GLY A 729 8.98 1.57 -18.97
CA GLY A 729 7.63 1.95 -18.53
C GLY A 729 7.57 2.63 -17.15
N ALA A 730 8.40 2.24 -16.15
CA ALA A 730 8.45 2.94 -14.88
C ALA A 730 9.36 4.19 -14.94
N LEU A 731 10.42 4.24 -15.79
CA LEU A 731 11.08 5.52 -16.09
C LEU A 731 10.06 6.54 -16.60
N LYS A 732 9.17 6.12 -17.49
CA LYS A 732 8.07 6.96 -18.02
C LYS A 732 7.04 7.33 -16.96
N GLN A 733 6.69 6.43 -16.05
CA GLN A 733 5.80 6.71 -14.91
C GLN A 733 6.34 7.83 -14.02
N PHE A 734 7.68 7.98 -13.95
CA PHE A 734 8.36 9.06 -13.23
C PHE A 734 8.66 10.29 -14.13
N GLY A 735 8.05 10.34 -15.32
CA GLY A 735 8.11 11.50 -16.21
C GLY A 735 9.29 11.50 -17.17
N ALA A 736 9.93 10.36 -17.42
CA ALA A 736 11.00 10.27 -18.42
C ALA A 736 10.51 10.51 -19.84
N ASP A 737 9.23 10.26 -20.11
CA ASP A 737 8.53 10.65 -21.35
C ASP A 737 8.53 12.16 -21.58
N LYS A 738 8.50 12.95 -20.52
CA LYS A 738 8.53 14.42 -20.57
C LYS A 738 9.89 14.99 -20.90
N LEU A 739 10.95 14.18 -20.82
CA LEU A 739 12.30 14.57 -21.18
C LEU A 739 12.60 14.41 -22.67
N GLY A 740 11.65 13.91 -23.46
CA GLY A 740 11.82 13.68 -24.89
C GLY A 740 12.87 12.61 -25.25
N LEU A 741 13.20 11.71 -24.30
CA LEU A 741 14.14 10.62 -24.50
C LEU A 741 13.48 9.47 -25.26
N SER A 742 14.20 8.92 -26.23
CA SER A 742 13.79 7.67 -26.91
C SER A 742 13.84 6.50 -25.94
N ASP A 743 13.15 5.43 -26.25
CA ASP A 743 13.16 4.22 -25.42
C ASP A 743 14.55 3.57 -25.37
N ASP A 744 15.33 3.66 -26.45
CA ASP A 744 16.73 3.21 -26.46
C ASP A 744 17.57 4.03 -25.49
N ALA A 745 17.42 5.35 -25.47
CA ALA A 745 18.08 6.21 -24.50
C ALA A 745 17.65 5.93 -23.04
N LEU A 746 16.40 5.51 -22.84
CA LEU A 746 15.92 5.08 -21.53
C LEU A 746 16.48 3.71 -21.14
N GLN A 747 16.64 2.78 -22.09
CA GLN A 747 17.29 1.50 -21.88
C GLN A 747 18.77 1.68 -21.54
N ASP A 748 19.49 2.52 -22.30
CA ASP A 748 20.88 2.85 -22.03
C ASP A 748 21.08 3.42 -20.63
N LEU A 749 20.12 4.22 -20.15
CA LEU A 749 20.12 4.72 -18.76
C LEU A 749 20.07 3.56 -17.74
N ILE A 750 19.21 2.57 -17.98
CA ILE A 750 19.04 1.42 -17.12
C ILE A 750 20.30 0.56 -17.10
N ASP A 751 20.84 0.25 -18.25
CA ASP A 751 22.01 -0.62 -18.38
C ASP A 751 23.27 0.06 -17.82
N SER A 752 23.41 1.36 -18.05
CA SER A 752 24.45 2.18 -17.44
C SER A 752 24.35 2.21 -15.92
N TRP A 753 23.14 2.34 -15.37
CA TRP A 753 22.91 2.29 -13.93
C TRP A 753 23.26 0.92 -13.32
N ARG A 754 22.89 -0.17 -14.01
CA ARG A 754 23.23 -1.54 -13.57
C ARG A 754 24.73 -1.82 -13.61
N ALA A 755 25.38 -1.36 -14.67
CA ALA A 755 26.83 -1.45 -14.80
C ALA A 755 27.54 -0.62 -13.72
N ALA A 756 27.00 0.55 -13.38
CA ALA A 756 27.49 1.40 -12.29
C ALA A 756 27.22 0.85 -10.89
N SER A 757 26.27 -0.08 -10.73
CA SER A 757 25.85 -0.62 -9.42
C SER A 757 25.90 -2.17 -9.37
N PRO A 758 27.06 -2.79 -9.64
CA PRO A 758 27.18 -4.24 -9.77
C PRO A 758 26.92 -5.02 -8.47
N ARG A 759 27.16 -4.42 -7.31
CA ARG A 759 26.91 -5.06 -6.01
C ARG A 759 25.42 -5.12 -5.69
N ILE A 760 24.65 -4.12 -6.11
CA ILE A 760 23.18 -4.13 -5.96
C ILE A 760 22.59 -5.26 -6.80
N THR A 761 23.00 -5.41 -8.06
CA THR A 761 22.54 -6.51 -8.92
C THR A 761 22.98 -7.89 -8.41
N ALA A 762 24.17 -7.97 -7.79
CA ALA A 762 24.63 -9.20 -7.13
C ALA A 762 23.78 -9.52 -5.88
N LEU A 763 23.33 -8.51 -5.12
CA LEU A 763 22.45 -8.69 -3.97
C LEU A 763 21.11 -9.31 -4.38
N TRP A 764 20.52 -8.90 -5.52
CA TRP A 764 19.28 -9.51 -6.01
C TRP A 764 19.43 -11.00 -6.21
N ARG A 765 20.49 -11.42 -6.91
CA ARG A 765 20.80 -12.84 -7.14
C ARG A 765 21.08 -13.61 -5.85
N ALA A 766 21.77 -12.99 -4.89
CA ALA A 766 22.06 -13.60 -3.60
C ALA A 766 20.78 -13.82 -2.77
N CYS A 767 19.87 -12.83 -2.73
CA CYS A 767 18.59 -12.93 -2.04
C CYS A 767 17.72 -14.04 -2.63
N GLU A 768 17.60 -14.10 -3.94
CA GLU A 768 16.82 -15.14 -4.61
C GLU A 768 17.38 -16.54 -4.36
N LYS A 769 18.69 -16.69 -4.49
CA LYS A 769 19.38 -17.95 -4.20
C LYS A 769 19.16 -18.42 -2.77
N ALA A 770 19.28 -17.50 -1.78
CA ALA A 770 19.08 -17.82 -0.38
C ALA A 770 17.59 -18.17 -0.07
N ALA A 771 16.64 -17.44 -0.65
CA ALA A 771 15.22 -17.74 -0.53
C ALA A 771 14.87 -19.13 -1.12
N LYS A 772 15.35 -19.44 -2.32
CA LYS A 772 15.16 -20.74 -2.96
C LYS A 772 15.83 -21.88 -2.15
N ALA A 773 17.00 -21.63 -1.56
CA ALA A 773 17.66 -22.60 -0.69
C ALA A 773 16.86 -22.87 0.60
N ALA A 774 16.29 -21.82 1.21
CA ALA A 774 15.44 -21.97 2.39
C ALA A 774 14.15 -22.76 2.08
N LEU A 775 13.56 -22.55 0.90
CA LEU A 775 12.40 -23.32 0.45
C LEU A 775 12.69 -24.79 0.24
N ARG A 776 13.92 -25.14 -0.25
CA ARG A 776 14.34 -26.54 -0.46
C ARG A 776 14.74 -27.24 0.84
N SER A 777 15.15 -26.49 1.88
CA SER A 777 15.66 -27.03 3.14
C SER A 777 14.97 -26.37 4.34
N PRO A 778 13.69 -26.75 4.61
CA PRO A 778 12.92 -26.18 5.73
C PRO A 778 13.66 -26.32 7.07
N GLY A 779 13.55 -25.29 7.91
CA GLY A 779 14.20 -25.23 9.22
C GLY A 779 15.64 -24.70 9.20
N ASN A 780 16.33 -24.76 8.05
CA ASN A 780 17.67 -24.21 7.92
C ASN A 780 17.64 -22.68 7.72
N VAL A 781 18.71 -22.01 8.18
CA VAL A 781 18.86 -20.55 8.07
C VAL A 781 19.99 -20.25 7.07
N PHE A 782 19.64 -19.48 6.04
CA PHE A 782 20.56 -19.05 4.98
C PHE A 782 20.88 -17.57 5.15
N LYS A 783 22.06 -17.28 5.71
CA LYS A 783 22.52 -15.92 5.99
C LYS A 783 23.09 -15.26 4.74
N LEU A 784 22.85 -13.96 4.61
CA LEU A 784 23.48 -13.07 3.65
C LEU A 784 24.57 -12.23 4.33
N ALA A 785 25.53 -11.73 3.55
CA ALA A 785 26.63 -10.93 4.07
C ALA A 785 26.20 -9.62 4.74
N ASN A 786 25.02 -9.12 4.38
CA ASN A 786 24.43 -7.88 4.91
C ASN A 786 23.63 -8.05 6.20
N GLY A 787 23.72 -9.18 6.89
CA GLY A 787 22.98 -9.47 8.11
C GLY A 787 21.55 -9.98 7.92
N CYS A 788 21.00 -9.94 6.70
CA CYS A 788 19.72 -10.58 6.42
C CYS A 788 19.85 -12.10 6.39
N ALA A 789 18.74 -12.81 6.63
CA ALA A 789 18.72 -14.27 6.50
C ALA A 789 17.35 -14.77 6.02
N TYR A 790 17.36 -15.92 5.35
CA TYR A 790 16.14 -16.61 4.95
C TYR A 790 16.01 -17.93 5.69
N THR A 791 14.81 -18.26 6.11
CA THR A 791 14.44 -19.58 6.65
C THR A 791 13.01 -19.90 6.26
N ARG A 792 12.68 -21.18 6.19
CA ARG A 792 11.28 -21.63 6.00
C ARG A 792 10.82 -22.36 7.25
N ASP A 793 9.74 -21.88 7.86
CA ASP A 793 8.97 -22.63 8.83
C ASP A 793 7.86 -23.45 8.16
N ARG A 794 6.94 -24.01 8.95
CA ARG A 794 5.82 -24.80 8.44
C ARG A 794 4.94 -24.00 7.46
N ASP A 795 4.73 -22.72 7.71
CA ASP A 795 3.67 -21.94 7.11
C ASP A 795 4.18 -20.93 6.09
N ALA A 796 5.43 -20.44 6.23
CA ALA A 796 5.94 -19.36 5.42
C ALA A 796 7.46 -19.41 5.19
N LEU A 797 7.90 -18.80 4.09
CA LEU A 797 9.28 -18.34 3.96
C LEU A 797 9.42 -17.05 4.77
N ARG A 798 10.38 -17.03 5.70
CA ARG A 798 10.71 -15.89 6.54
C ARG A 798 12.00 -15.25 6.10
N LEU A 799 11.94 -13.97 5.81
CA LEU A 799 13.11 -13.13 5.67
C LEU A 799 13.35 -12.44 7.01
N ILE A 800 14.51 -12.62 7.59
CA ILE A 800 14.92 -12.01 8.87
C ILE A 800 15.79 -10.81 8.52
N LEU A 801 15.40 -9.64 8.98
CA LEU A 801 16.13 -8.38 8.83
C LEU A 801 17.22 -8.26 9.90
N PRO A 802 18.24 -7.40 9.73
CA PRO A 802 19.24 -7.12 10.76
C PRO A 802 18.66 -6.66 12.10
N SER A 803 17.53 -5.95 12.07
CA SER A 803 16.74 -5.56 13.27
C SER A 803 16.14 -6.74 14.04
N GLY A 804 16.20 -7.95 13.48
CA GLY A 804 15.55 -9.15 14.00
C GLY A 804 14.08 -9.28 13.60
N ARG A 805 13.46 -8.24 13.05
CA ARG A 805 12.11 -8.28 12.50
C ARG A 805 12.02 -9.22 11.30
N ARG A 806 10.85 -9.80 11.08
CA ARG A 806 10.62 -10.80 10.03
C ARG A 806 9.59 -10.33 9.02
N LEU A 807 9.92 -10.49 7.73
CA LEU A 807 8.95 -10.41 6.65
C LEU A 807 8.50 -11.83 6.28
N SER A 808 7.23 -11.99 6.00
CA SER A 808 6.60 -13.30 5.83
C SER A 808 6.00 -13.45 4.44
N TYR A 809 6.33 -14.58 3.78
CA TYR A 809 5.76 -14.99 2.50
C TYR A 809 4.97 -16.28 2.77
N TRP A 810 3.68 -16.14 3.06
CA TRP A 810 2.81 -17.23 3.50
C TRP A 810 2.62 -18.29 2.40
N GLY A 811 2.67 -19.57 2.76
CA GLY A 811 2.51 -20.66 1.80
C GLY A 811 3.54 -20.68 0.68
N ALA A 812 4.73 -20.07 0.89
CA ALA A 812 5.73 -19.97 -0.15
C ALA A 812 6.26 -21.35 -0.58
N CYS A 813 6.36 -21.54 -1.91
CA CYS A 813 6.87 -22.73 -2.54
C CYS A 813 7.65 -22.38 -3.81
N LEU A 814 8.42 -23.32 -4.30
CA LEU A 814 8.97 -23.25 -5.66
C LEU A 814 7.93 -23.80 -6.64
N ASP A 815 7.78 -23.16 -7.75
CA ASP A 815 6.99 -23.69 -8.86
C ASP A 815 7.79 -24.78 -9.57
N ASP A 816 7.19 -25.95 -9.76
CA ASP A 816 7.89 -27.12 -10.30
C ASP A 816 8.28 -26.95 -11.77
N SER A 817 7.56 -26.11 -12.52
CA SER A 817 7.79 -25.89 -13.94
C SER A 817 8.80 -24.77 -14.23
N THR A 818 8.76 -23.69 -13.44
CA THR A 818 9.57 -22.49 -13.68
C THR A 818 10.71 -22.32 -12.68
N GLY A 819 10.66 -23.00 -11.52
CA GLY A 819 11.56 -22.76 -10.40
C GLY A 819 11.42 -21.40 -9.75
N SER A 820 10.35 -20.63 -10.08
CA SER A 820 10.04 -19.34 -9.50
C SER A 820 9.53 -19.48 -8.06
N ILE A 821 9.65 -18.40 -7.28
CA ILE A 821 9.14 -18.36 -5.91
C ILE A 821 7.71 -17.87 -5.95
N ARG A 822 6.76 -18.74 -5.58
CA ARG A 822 5.33 -18.40 -5.44
C ARG A 822 4.91 -18.42 -3.98
N PHE A 823 3.99 -17.53 -3.60
CA PHE A 823 3.46 -17.43 -2.24
C PHE A 823 2.03 -16.91 -2.26
N MET A 824 1.29 -17.08 -1.17
CA MET A 824 -0.02 -16.48 -1.01
C MET A 824 0.11 -15.05 -0.50
N GLY A 825 -0.58 -14.12 -1.12
CA GLY A 825 -0.53 -12.71 -0.76
C GLY A 825 -1.77 -11.94 -1.20
N GLN A 826 -2.02 -10.80 -0.58
CA GLN A 826 -3.05 -9.88 -1.03
C GLN A 826 -2.53 -9.06 -2.20
N ASN A 827 -3.17 -9.18 -3.35
CA ASN A 827 -2.89 -8.34 -4.50
C ASN A 827 -3.29 -6.89 -4.19
N GLN A 828 -2.39 -5.96 -4.44
CA GLN A 828 -2.60 -4.55 -4.07
C GLN A 828 -3.67 -3.87 -4.92
N THR A 829 -3.84 -4.31 -6.16
CA THR A 829 -4.81 -3.76 -7.11
C THR A 829 -6.19 -4.39 -6.94
N THR A 830 -6.28 -5.74 -7.02
CA THR A 830 -7.56 -6.46 -6.93
C THR A 830 -8.06 -6.63 -5.51
N ARG A 831 -7.19 -6.43 -4.50
CA ARG A 831 -7.44 -6.68 -3.07
C ARG A 831 -7.77 -8.15 -2.76
N LYS A 832 -7.63 -9.07 -3.71
CA LYS A 832 -7.87 -10.49 -3.53
C LYS A 832 -6.67 -11.17 -2.86
N TRP A 833 -6.96 -12.21 -2.07
CA TRP A 833 -5.96 -13.13 -1.54
C TRP A 833 -5.69 -14.19 -2.59
N GLU A 834 -4.51 -14.16 -3.19
CA GLU A 834 -4.20 -15.01 -4.35
C GLU A 834 -2.73 -15.43 -4.38
N LYS A 835 -2.42 -16.37 -5.25
CA LYS A 835 -1.06 -16.85 -5.46
C LYS A 835 -0.28 -15.79 -6.23
N MET A 836 0.79 -15.29 -5.64
CA MET A 836 1.67 -14.25 -6.18
C MET A 836 3.07 -14.79 -6.42
N GLU A 837 3.80 -14.14 -7.29
CA GLU A 837 5.19 -14.47 -7.60
C GLU A 837 6.16 -13.41 -7.09
N THR A 838 7.40 -13.81 -6.77
CA THR A 838 8.48 -12.91 -6.38
C THR A 838 9.83 -13.39 -6.88
N TRP A 839 10.76 -12.45 -7.00
CA TRP A 839 12.12 -12.67 -7.51
C TRP A 839 13.12 -11.79 -6.75
N GLY A 840 14.43 -11.92 -7.06
CA GLY A 840 15.52 -11.29 -6.33
C GLY A 840 15.39 -9.76 -6.18
N GLY A 841 15.08 -9.05 -7.26
CA GLY A 841 14.90 -7.59 -7.21
C GLY A 841 13.75 -7.16 -6.31
N ARG A 842 12.60 -7.86 -6.38
CA ARG A 842 11.44 -7.56 -5.53
C ARG A 842 11.64 -7.96 -4.07
N LEU A 843 12.42 -9.00 -3.83
CA LEU A 843 12.84 -9.36 -2.46
C LEU A 843 13.71 -8.25 -1.87
N VAL A 844 14.66 -7.71 -2.64
CA VAL A 844 15.53 -6.61 -2.20
C VAL A 844 14.74 -5.31 -2.00
N GLU A 845 13.79 -4.98 -2.88
CA GLU A 845 12.87 -3.86 -2.67
C GLU A 845 12.15 -3.97 -1.32
N ASN A 846 11.57 -5.13 -1.02
CA ASN A 846 10.90 -5.36 0.26
C ASN A 846 11.88 -5.24 1.45
N ILE A 847 13.13 -5.72 1.30
CA ILE A 847 14.17 -5.57 2.33
C ILE A 847 14.47 -4.09 2.57
N VAL A 848 14.75 -3.33 1.51
CA VAL A 848 15.12 -1.91 1.60
C VAL A 848 14.04 -1.09 2.27
N GLN A 849 12.78 -1.25 1.83
CA GLN A 849 11.65 -0.55 2.41
C GLN A 849 11.41 -0.93 3.88
N ALA A 850 11.58 -2.21 4.21
CA ALA A 850 11.41 -2.68 5.58
C ALA A 850 12.57 -2.23 6.50
N PHE A 851 13.79 -2.22 5.98
CA PHE A 851 14.99 -1.77 6.67
C PHE A 851 14.92 -0.25 6.96
N ALA A 852 14.52 0.56 5.98
CA ALA A 852 14.28 1.99 6.15
C ALA A 852 13.18 2.27 7.20
N ARG A 853 12.10 1.47 7.17
CA ARG A 853 11.03 1.55 8.19
C ARG A 853 11.56 1.24 9.59
N ASP A 854 12.46 0.27 9.74
CA ASP A 854 12.99 -0.09 11.06
C ASP A 854 13.89 1.02 11.61
N ILE A 855 14.64 1.71 10.76
CA ILE A 855 15.43 2.90 11.15
C ILE A 855 14.51 4.00 11.64
N LEU A 856 13.47 4.34 10.87
CA LEU A 856 12.47 5.34 11.26
C LEU A 856 11.78 4.98 12.58
N ALA A 857 11.42 3.73 12.76
CA ALA A 857 10.75 3.24 13.97
C ALA A 857 11.62 3.41 15.22
N GLU A 858 12.92 3.09 15.14
CA GLU A 858 13.86 3.34 16.25
C GLU A 858 14.08 4.83 16.50
N ALA A 859 14.13 5.65 15.45
CA ALA A 859 14.21 7.09 15.58
C ALA A 859 12.98 7.65 16.30
N MET A 860 11.77 7.22 15.95
CA MET A 860 10.53 7.63 16.62
C MET A 860 10.54 7.24 18.12
N LEU A 861 11.02 6.04 18.47
CA LEU A 861 11.15 5.63 19.88
C LEU A 861 12.15 6.51 20.64
N ARG A 862 13.30 6.84 20.02
CA ARG A 862 14.30 7.73 20.63
C ARG A 862 13.78 9.16 20.82
N LEU A 863 13.00 9.65 19.87
CA LEU A 863 12.34 10.96 19.98
C LEU A 863 11.38 10.99 21.17
N GLU A 864 10.54 9.98 21.33
CA GLU A 864 9.63 9.86 22.48
C GLU A 864 10.39 9.74 23.79
N ASP A 865 11.43 8.90 23.85
CA ASP A 865 12.27 8.73 25.04
C ASP A 865 13.00 10.03 25.42
N ALA A 866 13.32 10.90 24.44
CA ALA A 866 13.92 12.21 24.63
C ALA A 866 12.90 13.32 24.93
N GLY A 867 11.61 13.02 24.99
CA GLY A 867 10.55 14.00 25.29
C GLY A 867 10.07 14.80 24.07
N TYR A 868 10.37 14.35 22.86
CA TYR A 868 9.88 14.91 21.61
C TYR A 868 8.67 14.09 21.11
N PRO A 869 7.42 14.48 21.43
CA PRO A 869 6.24 13.68 21.09
C PRO A 869 5.95 13.69 19.59
N VAL A 870 6.06 12.53 18.97
CA VAL A 870 5.71 12.33 17.55
C VAL A 870 4.20 12.40 17.41
N VAL A 871 3.69 13.23 16.51
CA VAL A 871 2.25 13.36 16.24
C VAL A 871 1.81 12.61 14.97
N PHE A 872 2.68 12.48 13.98
CA PHE A 872 2.51 11.60 12.81
C PHE A 872 3.84 11.45 12.06
N SER A 873 3.86 10.56 11.08
CA SER A 873 4.98 10.39 10.16
C SER A 873 4.50 10.33 8.71
N VAL A 874 5.34 10.77 7.76
CA VAL A 874 5.05 10.73 6.33
C VAL A 874 6.24 10.14 5.59
N HIS A 875 6.12 8.89 5.16
CA HIS A 875 7.20 8.10 4.54
C HIS A 875 8.41 7.92 5.48
N ASP A 876 9.41 8.74 5.35
CA ASP A 876 10.67 8.78 6.11
C ASP A 876 10.84 10.05 6.96
N GLU A 877 9.79 10.86 7.03
CA GLU A 877 9.69 12.10 7.76
C GLU A 877 8.98 11.90 9.10
N CYS A 878 9.55 12.45 10.18
CA CYS A 878 8.94 12.54 11.51
C CYS A 878 8.44 13.96 11.78
N ILE A 879 7.23 14.07 12.33
CA ILE A 879 6.65 15.34 12.75
C ILE A 879 6.40 15.27 14.26
N VAL A 880 7.09 16.14 14.96
CA VAL A 880 7.04 16.33 16.42
C VAL A 880 6.29 17.62 16.74
N GLU A 881 5.43 17.63 17.75
CA GLU A 881 4.78 18.82 18.27
C GLU A 881 5.46 19.23 19.58
N ALA A 882 6.22 20.33 19.56
CA ALA A 882 7.05 20.77 20.67
C ALA A 882 6.78 22.26 21.04
N PRO A 883 7.11 22.74 22.25
CA PRO A 883 6.98 24.14 22.61
C PRO A 883 7.66 25.08 21.62
N GLU A 884 7.12 26.29 21.43
CA GLU A 884 7.75 27.31 20.61
C GLU A 884 9.17 27.59 21.10
N GLY A 885 10.13 27.75 20.18
CA GLY A 885 11.55 27.91 20.50
C GLY A 885 12.34 26.61 20.55
N SER A 886 11.70 25.44 20.49
CA SER A 886 12.38 24.15 20.31
C SER A 886 13.02 24.08 18.91
N ARG A 887 14.13 23.35 18.82
CA ARG A 887 14.96 23.29 17.61
C ARG A 887 14.72 22.00 16.83
N TRP A 888 14.50 22.11 15.53
CA TRP A 888 14.37 20.94 14.65
C TRP A 888 15.71 20.19 14.50
N GLU A 889 16.85 20.87 14.66
CA GLU A 889 18.17 20.27 14.57
C GLU A 889 18.37 19.19 15.64
N ASP A 890 17.78 19.38 16.85
CA ASP A 890 17.83 18.39 17.91
C ASP A 890 17.07 17.11 17.51
N VAL A 891 15.94 17.25 16.80
CA VAL A 891 15.18 16.14 16.24
C VAL A 891 15.98 15.42 15.16
N ALA A 892 16.60 16.17 14.25
CA ALA A 892 17.42 15.62 13.17
C ALA A 892 18.65 14.87 13.73
N GLU A 893 19.30 15.42 14.77
CA GLU A 893 20.44 14.78 15.44
C GLU A 893 20.02 13.43 16.08
N ILE A 894 18.86 13.39 16.77
CA ILE A 894 18.33 12.15 17.35
C ILE A 894 18.00 11.13 16.25
N MET A 895 17.43 11.56 15.13
CA MET A 895 17.15 10.69 13.99
C MET A 895 18.43 10.10 13.38
N GLY A 896 19.49 10.89 13.25
CA GLY A 896 20.81 10.47 12.74
C GLY A 896 21.61 9.54 13.64
N GLN A 897 21.17 9.26 14.87
CA GLN A 897 21.92 8.40 15.80
C GLN A 897 22.01 6.95 15.31
N PRO A 898 23.09 6.24 15.69
CA PRO A 898 23.30 4.84 15.32
C PRO A 898 22.15 3.92 15.77
N VAL A 899 21.72 3.01 14.91
CA VAL A 899 20.85 1.90 15.31
C VAL A 899 21.72 0.74 15.78
N SER A 900 21.30 0.04 16.85
CA SER A 900 22.11 -0.97 17.55
C SER A 900 22.51 -2.14 16.65
N TRP A 901 21.68 -2.50 15.67
CA TRP A 901 21.86 -3.61 14.75
C TRP A 901 22.57 -3.23 13.44
N ALA A 902 22.86 -1.94 13.20
CA ALA A 902 23.66 -1.43 12.09
C ALA A 902 24.38 -0.12 12.48
N PRO A 903 25.30 -0.14 13.44
CA PRO A 903 25.89 1.09 14.00
C PRO A 903 26.68 1.91 12.98
N ASP A 904 27.33 1.24 12.01
CA ASP A 904 28.11 1.91 10.96
C ASP A 904 27.23 2.67 9.96
N LEU A 905 25.92 2.41 9.91
CA LEU A 905 24.98 3.08 9.02
C LEU A 905 24.83 4.56 9.34
N ALA A 906 24.99 4.97 10.61
CA ALA A 906 24.88 6.36 11.05
C ALA A 906 25.78 7.34 10.27
N ARG A 907 26.91 6.86 9.71
CA ARG A 907 27.80 7.68 8.89
C ARG A 907 27.17 8.18 7.59
N TYR A 908 26.06 7.57 7.18
CA TYR A 908 25.38 7.79 5.92
C TYR A 908 23.96 8.32 6.10
N LEU A 909 23.46 8.32 7.36
CA LEU A 909 22.13 8.81 7.69
C LEU A 909 22.20 10.28 8.05
N HIS A 910 21.56 11.10 7.24
CA HIS A 910 21.40 12.52 7.49
C HIS A 910 19.91 12.84 7.46
N ALA A 911 19.45 13.65 8.40
CA ALA A 911 18.11 14.19 8.41
C ALA A 911 18.20 15.72 8.33
N ASP A 912 17.41 16.32 7.45
CA ASP A 912 17.20 17.75 7.34
C ASP A 912 15.80 18.11 7.79
N GLY A 913 15.57 19.36 8.18
CA GLY A 913 14.27 19.72 8.68
C GLY A 913 14.01 21.22 8.75
N TYR A 914 12.90 21.56 9.39
CA TYR A 914 12.49 22.93 9.64
C TYR A 914 11.49 23.00 10.78
N SER A 915 11.32 24.20 11.37
CA SER A 915 10.25 24.48 12.33
C SER A 915 9.12 25.25 11.65
N THR A 916 7.88 24.93 11.98
CA THR A 916 6.72 25.56 11.37
C THR A 916 5.48 25.44 12.24
N ARG A 917 4.54 26.41 12.15
CA ARG A 917 3.26 26.35 12.85
C ARG A 917 2.20 25.51 12.14
N PHE A 918 2.35 25.26 10.87
CA PHE A 918 1.48 24.39 10.07
C PHE A 918 2.32 23.47 9.19
N TYR A 919 1.82 22.26 8.96
CA TYR A 919 2.55 21.28 8.17
C TYR A 919 2.60 21.67 6.69
N LYS A 920 3.81 21.65 6.12
CA LYS A 920 4.07 21.82 4.68
C LYS A 920 5.13 20.81 4.25
N LYS A 921 5.27 20.57 2.96
CA LYS A 921 6.36 19.76 2.41
C LYS A 921 6.93 20.54 1.24
N ASP A 922 8.20 20.89 1.36
CA ASP A 922 8.94 21.63 0.33
C ASP A 922 9.27 20.77 -0.88
#